data_689cd6cbc67e4606a2f21dfe7a57a33f
#
_entry.id   689cd6cbc67e4606a2f21dfe7a57a33f
#
_cell.length_a   1.000
_cell.length_b   1.000
_cell.length_c   1.000
_cell.angle_alpha   90.00
_cell.angle_beta   90.00
_cell.angle_gamma   90.00
#
_symmetry.space_group_name_H-M   'P 1'
#
loop_
_entity.id
_entity.type
_entity.pdbx_description
1 polymer ?
#
loop_
_entity_poly.entity_id
_entity_poly.type
_entity_poly.pdbx_seq_one_letter_code
_entity_poly.pdbx_strand_id
1 'polypeptide(L)'
;MHPIELARKSAALGSVKDAQRVYALAIQQSSDPRELLEAALYILQSGGDYRISYTCLRNMYNQGYFCEDILPVMIEAFYKPNVRELKSRYERNCRRLKKYPYLFRKDFPSFEELPVLFFPYDDHGFVPYYPDRQRFGDYINFNNPVISRNFFKDLEKPILAGDVYSQYELEYLHDTVRKSEDVGRENHIYLHYTEWKTFCACLQCLNMRPLLDDQKLVFLIEDEITRYPIDFRKEFGIDYSRYSVKRFGVHEINRLIWHTQLSAHNGGDFFNEVFDSHPNLLSLPSIMMEKMQEQIQALADAMNGADSLKAAKEIFRDWFPETVEELYLMKNRSLKDVMVAAYLNTNMAVSGLNWSARIAPAVFFQPHFDNIIYMLLTDSKGNTVLDAPPLEMLHQTPLIQGFKYIKTFTPLRRFTTSHAASVKFMYEFSLLRQKQVAEGENVTVNVVSDVISERVFNRSFMIDPEDRLYKDSILVRFEDGKLNPKATFTALAAFLDLPYTESMLYCSEGGRRDPHPVTKGFDTAPVYKTYDGYANESERYFIEYFLRDAYAYYGYDFHYYDGAPVDEEKLETLISNFTVINHYIRLTWRVFFEYMDLKRDDGQPISPEESAEAKEEVLETYVKSFREKRLHHARTLMSGLRFINKNGQPLRMMPMLKPDPALLEQPLYH
;
A
#
# COMPACT_ATOMS: atom_id res chain seq x y z
N MET A 1 -1.66 -68.30 18.69
CA MET A 1 -0.82 -67.67 19.74
C MET A 1 -0.88 -66.17 19.48
N HIS A 2 -1.20 -65.41 20.49
CA HIS A 2 -1.27 -63.95 20.36
C HIS A 2 0.12 -63.39 20.01
N PRO A 3 0.25 -62.41 19.12
CA PRO A 3 1.56 -61.89 18.67
C PRO A 3 2.47 -61.48 19.84
N ILE A 4 1.94 -60.88 20.91
CA ILE A 4 2.72 -60.46 22.06
C ILE A 4 3.33 -61.64 22.81
N GLU A 5 2.60 -62.78 22.95
CA GLU A 5 3.12 -63.98 23.60
C GLU A 5 4.24 -64.60 22.77
N LEU A 6 4.13 -64.61 21.46
CA LEU A 6 5.17 -65.11 20.56
C LEU A 6 6.42 -64.20 20.66
N ALA A 7 6.24 -62.89 20.73
CA ALA A 7 7.33 -61.95 20.92
C ALA A 7 8.09 -62.19 22.21
N ARG A 8 7.37 -62.36 23.34
CA ARG A 8 7.95 -62.66 24.65
C ARG A 8 8.75 -64.00 24.64
N LYS A 9 8.23 -65.01 23.95
CA LYS A 9 8.95 -66.31 23.81
C LYS A 9 10.22 -66.12 22.98
N SER A 10 10.17 -65.44 21.88
CA SER A 10 11.33 -65.14 21.04
C SER A 10 12.39 -64.35 21.82
N ALA A 11 11.98 -63.38 22.62
CA ALA A 11 12.87 -62.59 23.45
C ALA A 11 13.52 -63.46 24.53
N ALA A 12 12.74 -64.36 25.23
CA ALA A 12 13.25 -65.27 26.21
C ALA A 12 14.24 -66.28 25.65
N LEU A 13 14.14 -66.67 24.41
CA LEU A 13 15.07 -67.56 23.70
C LEU A 13 16.32 -66.79 23.16
N GLY A 14 16.44 -65.52 23.44
CA GLY A 14 17.58 -64.70 22.98
C GLY A 14 17.57 -64.38 21.50
N SER A 15 16.47 -64.65 20.77
CA SER A 15 16.32 -64.33 19.35
C SER A 15 15.87 -62.87 19.14
N VAL A 16 16.78 -61.93 19.39
CA VAL A 16 16.48 -60.49 19.44
C VAL A 16 15.81 -59.99 18.17
N LYS A 17 16.36 -60.36 16.99
CA LYS A 17 15.79 -59.91 15.72
C LYS A 17 14.39 -60.43 15.44
N ASP A 18 14.10 -61.68 15.80
CA ASP A 18 12.77 -62.26 15.62
C ASP A 18 11.80 -61.66 16.62
N ALA A 19 12.25 -61.45 17.87
CA ALA A 19 11.47 -60.74 18.86
C ALA A 19 11.09 -59.34 18.42
N GLN A 20 12.03 -58.53 17.88
CA GLN A 20 11.78 -57.22 17.33
C GLN A 20 10.73 -57.22 16.21
N ARG A 21 10.81 -58.17 15.28
CA ARG A 21 9.83 -58.34 14.20
C ARG A 21 8.43 -58.66 14.71
N VAL A 22 8.35 -59.58 15.67
CA VAL A 22 7.06 -60.00 16.24
C VAL A 22 6.46 -58.88 17.11
N TYR A 23 7.27 -58.16 17.87
CA TYR A 23 6.83 -56.97 18.59
C TYR A 23 6.34 -55.86 17.67
N ALA A 24 6.99 -55.66 16.54
CA ALA A 24 6.51 -54.69 15.52
C ALA A 24 5.14 -55.11 14.94
N LEU A 25 4.93 -56.39 14.71
CA LEU A 25 3.61 -56.94 14.32
C LEU A 25 2.57 -56.78 15.43
N ALA A 26 2.96 -57.00 16.69
CA ALA A 26 2.07 -56.77 17.81
C ALA A 26 1.60 -55.33 17.93
N ILE A 27 2.47 -54.36 17.68
CA ILE A 27 2.11 -52.93 17.62
C ILE A 27 1.05 -52.65 16.53
N GLN A 28 1.10 -53.35 15.40
CA GLN A 28 0.11 -53.16 14.34
C GLN A 28 -1.24 -53.84 14.62
N GLN A 29 -1.28 -54.84 15.45
CA GLN A 29 -2.45 -55.71 15.64
C GLN A 29 -3.13 -55.54 17.00
N SER A 30 -2.40 -55.11 18.04
CA SER A 30 -2.93 -54.92 19.39
C SER A 30 -3.58 -53.55 19.56
N SER A 31 -4.64 -53.50 20.32
CA SER A 31 -5.26 -52.30 20.84
C SER A 31 -5.06 -52.15 22.36
N ASP A 32 -4.40 -53.11 23.02
CA ASP A 32 -4.11 -53.00 24.46
C ASP A 32 -2.92 -52.06 24.68
N PRO A 33 -3.11 -50.96 25.43
CA PRO A 33 -2.05 -49.98 25.68
C PRO A 33 -0.85 -50.58 26.42
N ARG A 34 -1.04 -51.61 27.25
CA ARG A 34 0.07 -52.28 27.98
C ARG A 34 0.95 -53.08 27.04
N GLU A 35 0.33 -53.80 26.10
CA GLU A 35 1.05 -54.58 25.09
C GLU A 35 1.80 -53.64 24.13
N LEU A 36 1.19 -52.52 23.73
CA LEU A 36 1.82 -51.53 22.91
C LEU A 36 3.04 -50.87 23.57
N LEU A 37 2.92 -50.56 24.88
CA LEU A 37 4.04 -49.99 25.66
C LEU A 37 5.20 -51.00 25.76
N GLU A 38 4.91 -52.25 26.15
CA GLU A 38 5.89 -53.31 26.24
C GLU A 38 6.63 -53.48 24.90
N ALA A 39 5.89 -53.60 23.83
CA ALA A 39 6.44 -53.80 22.50
C ALA A 39 7.34 -52.61 22.05
N ALA A 40 6.87 -51.39 22.25
CA ALA A 40 7.65 -50.19 21.89
C ALA A 40 8.93 -50.08 22.73
N LEU A 41 8.85 -50.32 24.02
CA LEU A 41 10.02 -50.29 24.92
C LEU A 41 11.03 -51.38 24.57
N TYR A 42 10.58 -52.62 24.29
CA TYR A 42 11.47 -53.71 23.91
C TYR A 42 12.23 -53.38 22.60
N ILE A 43 11.51 -52.92 21.57
CA ILE A 43 12.15 -52.55 20.30
C ILE A 43 13.19 -51.44 20.52
N LEU A 44 12.87 -50.44 21.32
CA LEU A 44 13.79 -49.35 21.65
C LEU A 44 15.03 -49.81 22.40
N GLN A 45 14.85 -50.59 23.46
CA GLN A 45 15.93 -51.05 24.32
C GLN A 45 16.85 -52.10 23.66
N SER A 46 16.27 -52.89 22.75
CA SER A 46 17.04 -53.91 22.01
C SER A 46 17.75 -53.39 20.77
N GLY A 47 17.67 -52.08 20.50
CA GLY A 47 18.29 -51.46 19.31
C GLY A 47 17.59 -51.78 18.00
N GLY A 48 16.29 -52.04 18.05
CA GLY A 48 15.44 -52.21 16.87
C GLY A 48 15.15 -50.89 16.12
N ASP A 49 14.21 -50.94 15.18
CA ASP A 49 13.82 -49.72 14.43
C ASP A 49 13.14 -48.73 15.37
N TYR A 50 13.88 -47.73 15.78
CA TYR A 50 13.43 -46.69 16.72
C TYR A 50 12.20 -45.93 16.20
N ARG A 51 11.95 -45.86 14.88
CA ARG A 51 10.80 -45.17 14.31
C ARG A 51 9.48 -45.82 14.68
N ILE A 52 9.49 -47.16 14.76
CA ILE A 52 8.31 -47.93 15.21
C ILE A 52 8.00 -47.59 16.66
N SER A 53 9.01 -47.65 17.54
CA SER A 53 8.88 -47.30 18.95
C SER A 53 8.45 -45.86 19.15
N TYR A 54 9.12 -44.95 18.45
CA TYR A 54 8.82 -43.51 18.50
C TYR A 54 7.35 -43.23 18.14
N THR A 55 6.89 -43.76 17.01
CA THR A 55 5.52 -43.52 16.53
C THR A 55 4.47 -44.12 17.48
N CYS A 56 4.75 -45.33 18.00
CA CYS A 56 3.87 -45.98 18.96
C CYS A 56 3.76 -45.18 20.27
N LEU A 57 4.89 -44.82 20.88
CA LEU A 57 4.94 -44.06 22.13
C LEU A 57 4.28 -42.68 21.98
N ARG A 58 4.56 -41.98 20.89
CA ARG A 58 3.92 -40.68 20.58
C ARG A 58 2.40 -40.80 20.50
N ASN A 59 1.90 -41.81 19.79
CA ASN A 59 0.46 -42.02 19.62
C ASN A 59 -0.22 -42.36 20.93
N MET A 60 0.40 -43.23 21.73
CA MET A 60 -0.09 -43.59 23.07
C MET A 60 -0.14 -42.37 23.98
N TYR A 61 0.92 -41.54 23.98
CA TYR A 61 0.97 -40.32 24.77
C TYR A 61 -0.17 -39.37 24.38
N ASN A 62 -0.38 -39.15 23.08
CA ASN A 62 -1.43 -38.27 22.58
C ASN A 62 -2.85 -38.81 22.86
N GLN A 63 -2.99 -40.11 23.11
CA GLN A 63 -4.23 -40.74 23.53
C GLN A 63 -4.42 -40.74 25.06
N GLY A 64 -3.44 -40.23 25.81
CA GLY A 64 -3.50 -40.15 27.27
C GLY A 64 -3.05 -41.41 28.01
N TYR A 65 -2.42 -42.38 27.33
CA TYR A 65 -1.94 -43.60 27.95
C TYR A 65 -0.52 -43.43 28.50
N PHE A 66 -0.29 -43.80 29.76
CA PHE A 66 1.01 -43.84 30.41
C PHE A 66 1.87 -42.58 30.20
N CYS A 67 1.26 -41.41 30.23
CA CYS A 67 1.94 -40.17 29.92
C CYS A 67 3.13 -39.87 30.82
N GLU A 68 3.02 -40.22 32.13
CA GLU A 68 4.08 -40.02 33.12
C GLU A 68 5.30 -40.92 32.87
N ASP A 69 5.10 -42.08 32.26
CA ASP A 69 6.18 -43.03 31.92
C ASP A 69 6.76 -42.72 30.52
N ILE A 70 5.90 -42.44 29.55
CA ILE A 70 6.30 -42.25 28.14
C ILE A 70 7.11 -40.99 27.94
N LEU A 71 6.69 -39.84 28.48
CA LEU A 71 7.39 -38.58 28.25
C LEU A 71 8.86 -38.59 28.70
N PRO A 72 9.21 -39.12 29.92
CA PRO A 72 10.60 -39.28 30.29
C PRO A 72 11.40 -40.16 29.32
N VAL A 73 10.82 -41.28 28.86
CA VAL A 73 11.47 -42.15 27.88
C VAL A 73 11.71 -41.43 26.57
N MET A 74 10.74 -40.70 26.06
CA MET A 74 10.88 -39.92 24.85
C MET A 74 11.97 -38.84 24.99
N ILE A 75 12.01 -38.16 26.13
CA ILE A 75 13.02 -37.13 26.40
C ILE A 75 14.42 -37.76 26.46
N GLU A 76 14.61 -38.85 27.22
CA GLU A 76 15.91 -39.48 27.35
C GLU A 76 16.41 -40.11 26.07
N ALA A 77 15.54 -40.79 25.33
CA ALA A 77 15.93 -41.51 24.13
C ALA A 77 16.11 -40.63 22.89
N PHE A 78 15.28 -39.61 22.73
CA PHE A 78 15.20 -38.88 21.45
C PHE A 78 15.54 -37.39 21.56
N TYR A 79 15.27 -36.73 22.69
CA TYR A 79 15.52 -35.31 22.83
C TYR A 79 16.91 -35.01 23.42
N LYS A 80 17.22 -35.55 24.57
CA LYS A 80 18.49 -35.26 25.28
C LYS A 80 19.77 -35.53 24.46
N PRO A 81 19.86 -36.58 23.66
CA PRO A 81 21.05 -36.80 22.83
C PRO A 81 21.34 -35.65 21.87
N ASN A 82 20.28 -34.91 21.45
CA ASN A 82 20.34 -33.87 20.44
C ASN A 82 20.25 -32.44 21.02
N VAL A 83 19.91 -32.27 22.29
CA VAL A 83 19.65 -30.96 22.90
C VAL A 83 20.83 -29.99 22.78
N ARG A 84 22.06 -30.50 22.90
CA ARG A 84 23.27 -29.67 22.80
C ARG A 84 23.42 -29.06 21.41
N GLU A 85 23.09 -29.81 20.38
CA GLU A 85 23.14 -29.32 19.00
C GLU A 85 22.03 -28.32 18.72
N LEU A 86 20.80 -28.66 19.13
CA LEU A 86 19.63 -27.77 18.99
C LEU A 86 19.88 -26.42 19.68
N LYS A 87 20.35 -26.43 20.92
CA LYS A 87 20.69 -25.23 21.67
C LYS A 87 21.79 -24.40 21.00
N SER A 88 22.86 -25.07 20.57
CA SER A 88 23.96 -24.42 19.88
C SER A 88 23.51 -23.75 18.56
N ARG A 89 22.62 -24.40 17.81
CA ARG A 89 22.04 -23.88 16.57
C ARG A 89 21.16 -22.68 16.86
N TYR A 90 20.26 -22.78 17.83
CA TYR A 90 19.43 -21.69 18.29
C TYR A 90 20.26 -20.44 18.67
N GLU A 91 21.25 -20.61 19.55
CA GLU A 91 22.10 -19.52 20.03
C GLU A 91 22.92 -18.87 18.91
N ARG A 92 23.38 -19.66 17.92
CA ARG A 92 24.07 -19.13 16.74
C ARG A 92 23.13 -18.28 15.88
N ASN A 93 21.92 -18.75 15.64
CA ASN A 93 20.92 -18.01 14.87
C ASN A 93 20.51 -16.73 15.59
N CYS A 94 20.23 -16.77 16.89
CA CYS A 94 19.91 -15.58 17.68
C CYS A 94 21.02 -14.52 17.63
N ARG A 95 22.30 -14.94 17.77
CA ARG A 95 23.43 -13.99 17.68
C ARG A 95 23.52 -13.31 16.32
N ARG A 96 23.19 -13.99 15.22
CA ARG A 96 23.17 -13.42 13.87
C ARG A 96 21.97 -12.49 13.70
N LEU A 97 20.80 -12.95 14.06
CA LEU A 97 19.54 -12.21 13.93
C LEU A 97 19.50 -10.96 14.83
N LYS A 98 20.19 -10.96 15.99
CA LYS A 98 20.36 -9.74 16.79
C LYS A 98 21.04 -8.61 16.04
N LYS A 99 21.93 -8.93 15.11
CA LYS A 99 22.68 -7.97 14.28
C LYS A 99 22.02 -7.74 12.92
N TYR A 100 21.02 -8.52 12.56
CA TYR A 100 20.39 -8.47 11.28
C TYR A 100 19.45 -7.24 11.18
N PRO A 101 19.60 -6.37 10.17
CA PRO A 101 18.90 -5.09 10.14
C PRO A 101 17.38 -5.24 9.93
N TYR A 102 16.95 -6.27 9.22
CA TYR A 102 15.56 -6.47 8.83
C TYR A 102 14.78 -7.44 9.72
N LEU A 103 15.23 -7.63 10.93
CA LEU A 103 14.46 -8.16 12.05
C LEU A 103 14.48 -7.10 13.15
N PHE A 104 13.33 -6.57 13.53
CA PHE A 104 13.26 -5.47 14.52
C PHE A 104 13.19 -6.00 15.94
N ARG A 105 12.48 -7.08 16.14
CA ARG A 105 12.38 -7.69 17.46
C ARG A 105 13.65 -8.44 17.83
N LYS A 106 14.24 -8.12 18.99
CA LYS A 106 15.55 -8.64 19.44
C LYS A 106 15.54 -9.32 20.80
N ASP A 107 14.38 -9.38 21.45
CA ASP A 107 14.14 -9.98 22.77
C ASP A 107 14.00 -11.51 22.69
N PHE A 108 15.03 -12.18 22.17
CA PHE A 108 15.01 -13.64 22.06
C PHE A 108 14.93 -14.28 23.45
N PRO A 109 13.98 -15.21 23.67
CA PRO A 109 13.90 -15.97 24.91
C PRO A 109 15.13 -16.85 25.09
N SER A 110 15.40 -17.30 26.30
CA SER A 110 16.39 -18.37 26.50
C SER A 110 15.91 -19.67 25.85
N PHE A 111 16.83 -20.58 25.56
CA PHE A 111 16.48 -21.86 24.93
C PHE A 111 15.48 -22.65 25.77
N GLU A 112 15.61 -22.56 27.09
CA GLU A 112 14.78 -23.22 28.06
C GLU A 112 13.34 -22.63 28.16
N GLU A 113 13.15 -21.43 27.71
CA GLU A 113 11.85 -20.72 27.68
C GLU A 113 11.07 -20.92 26.38
N LEU A 114 11.64 -21.67 25.44
CA LEU A 114 10.98 -21.91 24.17
C LEU A 114 9.69 -22.72 24.36
N PRO A 115 8.60 -22.35 23.67
CA PRO A 115 7.29 -22.98 23.89
C PRO A 115 7.16 -24.35 23.24
N VAL A 116 8.12 -24.75 22.41
CA VAL A 116 8.09 -26.01 21.66
C VAL A 116 9.45 -26.70 21.77
N LEU A 117 9.42 -27.99 22.10
CA LEU A 117 10.59 -28.87 22.05
C LEU A 117 10.53 -29.65 20.73
N PHE A 118 11.55 -29.52 19.90
CA PHE A 118 11.64 -30.29 18.67
C PHE A 118 12.40 -31.59 18.89
N PHE A 119 11.69 -32.70 18.80
CA PHE A 119 12.28 -34.03 18.88
C PHE A 119 12.76 -34.44 17.50
N PRO A 120 14.06 -34.64 17.26
CA PRO A 120 14.55 -35.21 16.04
C PRO A 120 13.92 -36.58 15.75
N TYR A 121 13.42 -36.75 14.53
CA TYR A 121 12.82 -38.00 14.11
C TYR A 121 13.71 -38.75 13.12
N ASP A 122 14.27 -38.04 12.18
CA ASP A 122 15.25 -38.54 11.20
C ASP A 122 16.19 -37.40 10.79
N ASP A 123 17.00 -37.63 9.74
CA ASP A 123 17.96 -36.64 9.23
C ASP A 123 17.29 -35.41 8.57
N HIS A 124 15.99 -35.45 8.38
CA HIS A 124 15.25 -34.47 7.61
C HIS A 124 14.15 -33.73 8.36
N GLY A 125 13.78 -34.21 9.56
CA GLY A 125 12.64 -33.66 10.25
C GLY A 125 12.55 -33.91 11.73
N PHE A 126 11.56 -33.29 12.31
CA PHE A 126 11.31 -33.21 13.75
C PHE A 126 9.83 -33.42 14.06
N VAL A 127 9.56 -33.86 15.28
CA VAL A 127 8.21 -33.87 15.85
C VAL A 127 8.17 -32.82 16.96
N PRO A 128 7.32 -31.82 16.88
CA PRO A 128 7.19 -30.83 17.93
C PRO A 128 6.44 -31.43 19.14
N TYR A 129 6.88 -31.09 20.33
CA TYR A 129 6.16 -31.33 21.57
C TYR A 129 5.79 -29.97 22.18
N TYR A 130 4.52 -29.81 22.51
CA TYR A 130 3.95 -28.58 23.09
C TYR A 130 3.73 -28.82 24.59
N PRO A 131 4.62 -28.35 25.48
CA PRO A 131 4.52 -28.56 26.92
C PRO A 131 3.23 -28.00 27.53
N ASP A 132 2.75 -26.85 27.03
CA ASP A 132 1.51 -26.22 27.48
C ASP A 132 0.26 -27.04 27.17
N ARG A 133 0.27 -27.80 26.08
CA ARG A 133 -0.82 -28.66 25.63
C ARG A 133 -0.62 -30.13 26.02
N GLN A 134 0.54 -30.45 26.57
CA GLN A 134 0.96 -31.84 26.87
C GLN A 134 0.72 -32.77 25.68
N ARG A 135 1.16 -32.38 24.50
CA ARG A 135 0.88 -33.10 23.26
C ARG A 135 2.03 -33.00 22.25
N PHE A 136 2.28 -34.11 21.59
CA PHE A 136 3.11 -34.16 20.40
C PHE A 136 2.29 -33.74 19.15
N GLY A 137 2.88 -32.92 18.31
CA GLY A 137 2.34 -32.58 17.01
C GLY A 137 2.68 -33.59 15.92
N ASP A 138 2.41 -33.22 14.68
CA ASP A 138 2.77 -34.03 13.53
C ASP A 138 4.24 -33.87 13.16
N TYR A 139 4.76 -34.86 12.39
CA TYR A 139 6.10 -34.80 11.85
C TYR A 139 6.24 -33.60 10.88
N ILE A 140 7.26 -32.81 11.10
CA ILE A 140 7.61 -31.66 10.27
C ILE A 140 8.92 -31.97 9.55
N ASN A 141 8.85 -32.12 8.23
CA ASN A 141 10.04 -32.26 7.40
C ASN A 141 10.57 -30.88 7.00
N PHE A 142 11.68 -30.46 7.60
CA PHE A 142 12.32 -29.19 7.30
C PHE A 142 13.05 -29.17 5.94
N ASN A 143 13.27 -30.32 5.34
CA ASN A 143 13.93 -30.46 4.04
C ASN A 143 12.97 -30.96 2.94
N ASN A 144 11.66 -30.84 3.16
CA ASN A 144 10.68 -31.30 2.19
C ASN A 144 10.67 -30.41 0.94
N PRO A 145 10.95 -30.96 -0.25
CA PRO A 145 10.95 -30.22 -1.49
C PRO A 145 9.53 -29.92 -2.03
N VAL A 146 8.46 -30.34 -1.36
CA VAL A 146 7.10 -30.12 -1.85
C VAL A 146 6.72 -28.66 -1.62
N ILE A 147 6.94 -27.85 -2.62
CA ILE A 147 6.49 -26.47 -2.66
C ILE A 147 5.10 -26.45 -3.26
N SER A 148 4.11 -26.34 -2.39
CA SER A 148 2.70 -26.34 -2.78
C SER A 148 2.23 -25.01 -3.41
N ARG A 149 3.08 -24.00 -3.45
CA ARG A 149 2.69 -22.63 -3.80
C ARG A 149 3.38 -22.19 -5.08
N ASN A 150 2.60 -21.74 -6.06
CA ASN A 150 3.09 -21.08 -7.28
C ASN A 150 3.48 -19.62 -6.98
N PHE A 151 4.49 -19.39 -6.15
CA PHE A 151 4.94 -18.04 -5.79
C PHE A 151 5.58 -17.25 -6.95
N PHE A 152 5.90 -17.88 -8.09
CA PHE A 152 7.04 -17.49 -8.88
C PHE A 152 6.77 -17.23 -10.36
N LYS A 153 5.54 -16.91 -10.70
CA LYS A 153 5.26 -16.49 -12.08
C LYS A 153 5.74 -15.06 -12.36
N ASP A 154 6.05 -14.29 -11.32
CA ASP A 154 6.35 -12.87 -11.48
C ASP A 154 7.59 -12.49 -10.65
N LEU A 155 8.78 -12.60 -11.29
CA LEU A 155 10.06 -12.16 -10.71
C LEU A 155 10.13 -10.64 -10.49
N GLU A 156 9.14 -9.89 -10.98
CA GLU A 156 9.09 -8.44 -10.84
C GLU A 156 8.52 -7.99 -9.51
N LYS A 157 7.88 -8.90 -8.76
CA LYS A 157 7.23 -8.58 -7.48
C LYS A 157 8.00 -9.13 -6.27
N PRO A 158 7.98 -8.40 -5.14
CA PRO A 158 8.42 -8.95 -3.87
C PRO A 158 7.60 -10.18 -3.48
N ILE A 159 8.21 -11.08 -2.70
CA ILE A 159 7.56 -12.30 -2.22
C ILE A 159 7.11 -12.10 -0.78
N LEU A 160 5.84 -12.36 -0.49
CA LEU A 160 5.34 -12.51 0.86
C LEU A 160 5.03 -13.97 1.13
N ALA A 161 5.61 -14.53 2.19
CA ALA A 161 5.36 -15.89 2.64
C ALA A 161 5.06 -15.90 4.14
N GLY A 162 4.06 -16.67 4.56
CA GLY A 162 3.65 -16.78 5.95
C GLY A 162 4.14 -18.08 6.59
N ASP A 163 4.59 -17.98 7.83
CA ASP A 163 4.96 -19.10 8.70
C ASP A 163 5.83 -20.17 8.01
N VAL A 164 6.88 -19.73 7.34
CA VAL A 164 7.82 -20.63 6.65
C VAL A 164 8.81 -21.22 7.64
N TYR A 165 8.74 -22.52 7.84
CA TYR A 165 9.59 -23.26 8.77
C TYR A 165 10.48 -24.30 8.09
N SER A 166 10.26 -24.57 6.82
CA SER A 166 11.09 -25.48 6.03
C SER A 166 12.38 -24.80 5.58
N GLN A 167 13.54 -25.42 5.88
CA GLN A 167 14.84 -24.96 5.39
C GLN A 167 14.86 -24.90 3.87
N TYR A 168 14.35 -25.94 3.21
CA TYR A 168 14.28 -26.02 1.78
C TYR A 168 13.42 -24.92 1.16
N GLU A 169 12.26 -24.63 1.76
CA GLU A 169 11.39 -23.55 1.28
C GLU A 169 12.07 -22.19 1.40
N LEU A 170 12.74 -21.92 2.52
CA LEU A 170 13.50 -20.69 2.71
C LEU A 170 14.63 -20.54 1.70
N GLU A 171 15.39 -21.61 1.43
CA GLU A 171 16.47 -21.61 0.44
C GLU A 171 15.93 -21.42 -0.98
N TYR A 172 14.81 -22.04 -1.30
CA TYR A 172 14.16 -21.89 -2.59
C TYR A 172 13.63 -20.47 -2.82
N LEU A 173 12.99 -19.88 -1.82
CA LEU A 173 12.53 -18.49 -1.85
C LEU A 173 13.71 -17.54 -2.05
N HIS A 174 14.79 -17.78 -1.32
CA HIS A 174 16.01 -16.99 -1.37
C HIS A 174 16.68 -17.06 -2.76
N ASP A 175 16.83 -18.25 -3.32
CA ASP A 175 17.37 -18.44 -4.67
C ASP A 175 16.50 -17.77 -5.74
N THR A 176 15.19 -17.80 -5.57
CA THR A 176 14.26 -17.15 -6.51
C THR A 176 14.43 -15.65 -6.51
N VAL A 177 14.56 -15.04 -5.32
CA VAL A 177 14.77 -13.60 -5.24
C VAL A 177 16.14 -13.20 -5.79
N ARG A 178 17.16 -14.00 -5.58
CA ARG A 178 18.47 -13.75 -6.21
C ARG A 178 18.40 -13.77 -7.75
N LYS A 179 17.61 -14.65 -8.33
CA LYS A 179 17.36 -14.68 -9.78
C LYS A 179 16.63 -13.45 -10.31
N SER A 180 15.89 -12.72 -9.46
CA SER A 180 15.28 -11.46 -9.87
C SER A 180 16.31 -10.36 -10.18
N GLU A 181 17.54 -10.48 -9.65
CA GLU A 181 18.65 -9.57 -9.96
C GLU A 181 19.12 -9.73 -11.41
N ASP A 182 19.02 -10.93 -11.97
CA ASP A 182 19.39 -11.21 -13.37
C ASP A 182 18.49 -10.46 -14.37
N VAL A 183 17.29 -10.07 -13.93
CA VAL A 183 16.36 -9.23 -14.71
C VAL A 183 16.35 -7.77 -14.25
N GLY A 184 17.36 -7.34 -13.48
CA GLY A 184 17.55 -5.96 -13.05
C GLY A 184 16.60 -5.50 -11.93
N ARG A 185 16.09 -6.42 -11.12
CA ARG A 185 15.19 -6.13 -9.99
C ARG A 185 15.87 -6.46 -8.66
N GLU A 186 15.74 -5.55 -7.70
CA GLU A 186 16.15 -5.77 -6.31
C GLU A 186 14.94 -6.16 -5.44
N ASN A 187 14.46 -7.38 -5.60
CA ASN A 187 13.36 -7.87 -4.78
C ASN A 187 13.83 -8.40 -3.43
N HIS A 188 12.88 -8.44 -2.48
CA HIS A 188 13.08 -9.01 -1.15
C HIS A 188 11.99 -10.01 -0.84
N ILE A 189 12.25 -10.85 0.16
CA ILE A 189 11.30 -11.81 0.69
C ILE A 189 10.81 -11.27 2.03
N TYR A 190 9.52 -11.11 2.15
CA TYR A 190 8.84 -10.77 3.39
C TYR A 190 8.34 -12.05 4.03
N LEU A 191 8.96 -12.41 5.15
CA LEU A 191 8.62 -13.60 5.92
C LEU A 191 7.76 -13.18 7.10
N HIS A 192 6.47 -13.44 7.04
CA HIS A 192 5.54 -13.15 8.11
C HIS A 192 5.40 -14.36 9.03
N TYR A 193 5.63 -14.13 10.32
CA TYR A 193 5.42 -15.12 11.37
C TYR A 193 4.36 -14.63 12.34
N THR A 194 3.32 -15.44 12.53
CA THR A 194 2.17 -15.07 13.35
C THR A 194 2.48 -14.96 14.84
N GLU A 195 3.51 -15.66 15.33
CA GLU A 195 3.92 -15.65 16.72
C GLU A 195 5.45 -15.58 16.89
N TRP A 196 5.92 -14.62 17.69
CA TRP A 196 7.34 -14.48 18.00
C TRP A 196 7.98 -15.72 18.62
N LYS A 197 7.31 -16.30 19.63
CA LYS A 197 7.86 -17.46 20.34
C LYS A 197 7.95 -18.69 19.44
N THR A 198 6.99 -18.87 18.54
CA THR A 198 7.00 -19.98 17.56
C THR A 198 8.10 -19.79 16.53
N PHE A 199 8.28 -18.57 16.02
CA PHE A 199 9.44 -18.24 15.17
C PHE A 199 10.76 -18.56 15.89
N CYS A 200 10.93 -18.10 17.13
CA CYS A 200 12.12 -18.39 17.90
C CYS A 200 12.34 -19.90 18.10
N ALA A 201 11.28 -20.66 18.36
CA ALA A 201 11.40 -22.10 18.51
C ALA A 201 11.93 -22.79 17.25
N CYS A 202 11.49 -22.36 16.05
CA CYS A 202 11.95 -22.93 14.79
C CYS A 202 13.45 -22.70 14.51
N LEU A 203 14.06 -21.67 15.12
CA LEU A 203 15.49 -21.41 15.00
C LEU A 203 16.39 -22.53 15.53
N GLN A 204 15.84 -23.48 16.29
CA GLN A 204 16.54 -24.71 16.70
C GLN A 204 16.84 -25.63 15.51
N CYS A 205 15.99 -25.57 14.48
CA CYS A 205 16.02 -26.50 13.34
C CYS A 205 16.59 -25.87 12.08
N LEU A 206 16.47 -24.57 11.93
CA LEU A 206 16.86 -23.84 10.72
C LEU A 206 18.35 -23.47 10.72
N ASN A 207 18.94 -23.41 9.52
CA ASN A 207 20.27 -22.84 9.29
C ASN A 207 20.11 -21.46 8.63
N MET A 208 20.08 -20.41 9.43
CA MET A 208 19.87 -19.04 8.94
C MET A 208 21.12 -18.43 8.30
N ARG A 209 22.31 -19.00 8.51
CA ARG A 209 23.57 -18.38 8.07
C ARG A 209 23.61 -18.02 6.59
N PRO A 210 23.35 -18.94 5.65
CA PRO A 210 23.46 -18.63 4.21
C PRO A 210 22.37 -17.67 3.71
N LEU A 211 21.29 -17.52 4.47
CA LEU A 211 20.11 -16.76 4.07
C LEU A 211 20.16 -15.29 4.52
N LEU A 212 21.08 -14.94 5.43
CA LEU A 212 21.15 -13.59 6.01
C LEU A 212 22.28 -12.73 5.42
N ASP A 213 23.21 -13.32 4.69
CA ASP A 213 24.44 -12.64 4.30
C ASP A 213 24.20 -11.53 3.23
N ASP A 214 23.22 -11.70 2.35
CA ASP A 214 22.85 -10.73 1.31
C ASP A 214 21.67 -9.81 1.65
N GLN A 215 21.13 -9.97 2.85
CA GLN A 215 20.07 -9.12 3.40
C GLN A 215 18.76 -9.11 2.57
N LYS A 216 18.45 -10.18 1.87
CA LYS A 216 17.21 -10.29 1.08
C LYS A 216 15.97 -10.65 1.89
N LEU A 217 16.13 -11.12 3.13
CA LEU A 217 15.02 -11.50 4.00
C LEU A 217 14.57 -10.33 4.88
N VAL A 218 13.29 -10.07 4.89
CA VAL A 218 12.65 -9.10 5.79
C VAL A 218 11.68 -9.86 6.68
N PHE A 219 11.92 -9.84 7.99
CA PHE A 219 11.09 -10.55 8.94
C PHE A 219 9.98 -9.66 9.48
N LEU A 220 8.75 -10.12 9.33
CA LEU A 220 7.55 -9.49 9.86
C LEU A 220 7.03 -10.39 10.98
N ILE A 221 7.16 -9.93 12.20
CA ILE A 221 6.77 -10.73 13.36
C ILE A 221 5.44 -10.24 13.89
N GLU A 222 4.50 -11.19 13.98
CA GLU A 222 3.17 -10.90 14.51
C GLU A 222 2.48 -9.84 13.63
N ASP A 223 2.09 -8.67 14.18
CA ASP A 223 1.51 -7.55 13.41
C ASP A 223 2.56 -6.48 13.04
N GLU A 224 3.85 -6.82 13.15
CA GLU A 224 4.88 -5.91 12.65
C GLU A 224 4.70 -5.74 11.14
N ILE A 225 4.58 -4.49 10.71
CA ILE A 225 4.57 -4.12 9.32
C ILE A 225 5.89 -3.47 9.04
N THR A 226 6.66 -4.10 8.16
CA THR A 226 7.95 -3.60 7.75
C THR A 226 7.85 -3.20 6.29
N ARG A 227 8.11 -1.96 5.99
CA ARG A 227 8.29 -1.49 4.64
C ARG A 227 9.65 -1.94 4.11
N TYR A 228 9.76 -1.96 2.81
CA TYR A 228 10.97 -2.36 2.10
C TYR A 228 12.20 -1.66 2.64
N PRO A 229 13.33 -2.37 2.64
CA PRO A 229 14.50 -2.06 3.41
C PRO A 229 15.22 -0.80 2.93
N ILE A 230 14.70 0.35 3.29
CA ILE A 230 15.57 1.49 3.48
C ILE A 230 16.02 1.43 4.93
N ASP A 231 17.30 1.27 5.15
CA ASP A 231 17.88 1.48 6.46
C ASP A 231 17.85 3.00 6.73
N PHE A 232 16.75 3.48 7.31
CA PHE A 232 16.55 4.89 7.58
C PHE A 232 17.63 5.49 8.48
N ARG A 233 18.23 4.69 9.37
CA ARG A 233 19.33 5.16 10.19
C ARG A 233 20.57 5.42 9.34
N LYS A 234 20.90 4.50 8.45
CA LYS A 234 22.04 4.60 7.55
C LYS A 234 21.81 5.65 6.46
N GLU A 235 20.62 5.68 5.89
CA GLU A 235 20.30 6.52 4.74
C GLU A 235 19.95 7.96 5.11
N PHE A 236 19.23 8.15 6.21
CA PHE A 236 18.66 9.43 6.62
C PHE A 236 19.04 9.86 8.03
N GLY A 237 19.81 9.06 8.78
CA GLY A 237 20.13 9.34 10.18
C GLY A 237 18.93 9.24 11.13
N ILE A 238 17.83 8.59 10.71
CA ILE A 238 16.61 8.48 11.51
C ILE A 238 16.71 7.27 12.43
N ASP A 239 16.65 7.50 13.73
CA ASP A 239 16.62 6.43 14.72
C ASP A 239 15.18 6.10 15.13
N TYR A 240 14.64 5.03 14.57
CA TYR A 240 13.31 4.55 14.91
C TYR A 240 13.24 3.82 16.26
N SER A 241 14.36 3.45 16.89
CA SER A 241 14.38 2.77 18.19
C SER A 241 13.78 3.62 19.32
N ARG A 242 13.77 4.93 19.15
CA ARG A 242 13.13 5.87 20.10
C ARG A 242 11.60 5.84 20.08
N TYR A 243 10.99 5.26 19.06
CA TYR A 243 9.54 5.13 18.98
C TYR A 243 9.13 3.80 19.60
N SER A 244 8.18 3.86 20.54
CA SER A 244 7.60 2.64 21.08
C SER A 244 6.83 1.89 19.99
N VAL A 245 7.06 0.59 19.91
CA VAL A 245 6.27 -0.29 19.04
C VAL A 245 5.01 -0.67 19.79
N LYS A 246 3.86 -0.24 19.29
CA LYS A 246 2.56 -0.73 19.74
C LYS A 246 1.89 -1.38 18.54
N ARG A 247 1.29 -2.54 18.74
CA ARG A 247 0.46 -3.19 17.74
C ARG A 247 -0.93 -2.57 17.76
N PHE A 248 -1.45 -2.29 16.58
CA PHE A 248 -2.81 -1.82 16.40
C PHE A 248 -3.58 -2.86 15.58
N GLY A 249 -4.70 -3.30 16.11
CA GLY A 249 -5.67 -4.04 15.31
C GLY A 249 -6.29 -3.14 14.24
N VAL A 250 -6.80 -3.76 13.19
CA VAL A 250 -7.46 -3.04 12.08
C VAL A 250 -8.54 -2.08 12.59
N HIS A 251 -9.28 -2.49 13.63
CA HIS A 251 -10.33 -1.66 14.24
C HIS A 251 -9.81 -0.45 15.02
N GLU A 252 -8.57 -0.49 15.49
CA GLU A 252 -7.97 0.61 16.24
C GLU A 252 -7.45 1.72 15.32
N ILE A 253 -7.17 1.42 14.05
CA ILE A 253 -6.72 2.38 13.06
C ILE A 253 -7.95 3.13 12.53
N ASN A 254 -8.24 4.27 13.11
CA ASN A 254 -9.44 5.06 12.87
C ASN A 254 -9.15 6.52 12.50
N ARG A 255 -7.92 6.80 12.08
CA ARG A 255 -7.48 8.12 11.60
C ARG A 255 -7.26 8.06 10.10
N LEU A 256 -7.77 9.06 9.39
CA LEU A 256 -7.57 9.26 7.97
C LEU A 256 -6.90 10.60 7.74
N ILE A 257 -5.78 10.59 7.04
CA ILE A 257 -5.20 11.79 6.45
C ILE A 257 -5.52 11.75 4.97
N TRP A 258 -6.34 12.68 4.57
CA TRP A 258 -6.80 12.77 3.21
C TRP A 258 -6.09 13.87 2.45
N HIS A 259 -5.38 13.46 1.42
CA HIS A 259 -4.70 14.34 0.49
C HIS A 259 -5.65 14.63 -0.68
N THR A 260 -6.33 15.76 -0.64
CA THR A 260 -7.23 16.18 -1.73
C THR A 260 -6.46 16.95 -2.82
N GLN A 261 -7.05 17.10 -3.99
CA GLN A 261 -6.48 17.88 -5.08
C GLN A 261 -7.48 18.90 -5.60
N LEU A 262 -7.04 20.13 -5.86
CA LEU A 262 -7.85 21.15 -6.49
C LEU A 262 -8.05 20.87 -8.00
N SER A 263 -7.01 20.37 -8.62
CA SER A 263 -6.93 20.01 -10.05
C SER A 263 -5.60 19.30 -10.29
N ALA A 264 -5.41 18.74 -11.46
CA ALA A 264 -4.13 18.15 -11.85
C ALA A 264 -2.96 19.15 -11.74
N HIS A 265 -1.76 18.64 -11.47
CA HIS A 265 -0.48 19.37 -11.43
C HIS A 265 -0.35 20.48 -10.38
N ASN A 266 -1.06 20.35 -9.28
CA ASN A 266 -0.89 21.21 -8.08
C ASN A 266 0.23 20.73 -7.14
N GLY A 267 1.00 19.71 -7.52
CA GLY A 267 2.08 19.19 -6.70
C GLY A 267 1.69 17.99 -5.82
N GLY A 268 0.57 17.34 -6.13
CA GLY A 268 0.07 16.20 -5.35
C GLY A 268 1.09 15.07 -5.20
N ASP A 269 1.71 14.65 -6.29
CA ASP A 269 2.70 13.57 -6.30
C ASP A 269 3.86 13.87 -5.35
N PHE A 270 4.36 15.10 -5.35
CA PHE A 270 5.41 15.53 -4.44
C PHE A 270 5.03 15.32 -2.96
N PHE A 271 3.83 15.71 -2.56
CA PHE A 271 3.38 15.49 -1.17
C PHE A 271 3.17 14.01 -0.86
N ASN A 272 2.68 13.24 -1.83
CA ASN A 272 2.54 11.80 -1.68
C ASN A 272 3.89 11.13 -1.43
N GLU A 273 4.90 11.47 -2.21
CA GLU A 273 6.28 10.98 -2.07
C GLU A 273 6.91 11.38 -0.73
N VAL A 274 6.64 12.59 -0.23
CA VAL A 274 7.14 13.05 1.08
C VAL A 274 6.51 12.26 2.23
N PHE A 275 5.21 11.97 2.15
CA PHE A 275 4.52 11.21 3.20
C PHE A 275 4.72 9.70 3.11
N ASP A 276 5.16 9.18 1.97
CA ASP A 276 5.36 7.74 1.76
C ASP A 276 6.24 7.08 2.81
N SER A 277 7.29 7.75 3.25
CA SER A 277 8.24 7.24 4.26
C SER A 277 7.91 7.60 5.70
N HIS A 278 6.79 8.25 5.96
CA HIS A 278 6.45 8.67 7.32
C HIS A 278 6.11 7.47 8.22
N PRO A 279 6.75 7.31 9.41
CA PRO A 279 6.63 6.10 10.24
C PRO A 279 5.24 5.89 10.85
N ASN A 280 4.39 6.91 10.90
CA ASN A 280 3.04 6.84 11.44
C ASN A 280 1.95 6.71 10.36
N LEU A 281 2.32 6.63 9.09
CA LEU A 281 1.36 6.59 8.00
C LEU A 281 1.41 5.27 7.25
N LEU A 282 0.24 4.75 6.94
CA LEU A 282 0.02 3.72 5.94
C LEU A 282 -0.21 4.44 4.62
N SER A 283 0.79 4.50 3.77
CA SER A 283 0.70 5.07 2.42
C SER A 283 0.95 4.00 1.39
N LEU A 284 0.45 4.21 0.19
CA LEU A 284 0.70 3.37 -0.97
C LEU A 284 1.38 4.19 -2.07
N PRO A 285 2.21 3.57 -2.92
CA PRO A 285 2.70 4.22 -4.13
C PRO A 285 1.54 4.72 -4.99
N SER A 286 1.73 5.85 -5.69
CA SER A 286 0.67 6.48 -6.49
C SER A 286 0.05 5.53 -7.52
N ILE A 287 0.87 4.76 -8.22
CA ILE A 287 0.42 3.76 -9.20
C ILE A 287 -0.46 2.65 -8.60
N MET A 288 -0.22 2.31 -7.33
CA MET A 288 -1.04 1.33 -6.62
C MET A 288 -2.36 1.92 -6.16
N MET A 289 -2.41 3.22 -5.95
CA MET A 289 -3.60 3.93 -5.49
C MET A 289 -4.70 3.99 -6.53
N GLU A 290 -4.38 4.17 -7.82
CA GLU A 290 -5.36 4.07 -8.91
C GLU A 290 -6.13 2.75 -8.85
N LYS A 291 -5.39 1.66 -8.87
CA LYS A 291 -5.95 0.32 -8.85
C LYS A 291 -6.74 0.04 -7.57
N MET A 292 -6.24 0.54 -6.44
CA MET A 292 -6.89 0.39 -5.15
C MET A 292 -8.23 1.14 -5.07
N GLN A 293 -8.35 2.32 -5.66
CA GLN A 293 -9.61 3.09 -5.67
C GLN A 293 -10.72 2.36 -6.38
N GLU A 294 -10.44 1.86 -7.60
CA GLU A 294 -11.40 1.07 -8.35
C GLU A 294 -11.84 -0.16 -7.55
N GLN A 295 -10.89 -0.81 -6.90
CA GLN A 295 -11.16 -1.98 -6.07
C GLN A 295 -11.95 -1.66 -4.80
N ILE A 296 -11.67 -0.54 -4.14
CA ILE A 296 -12.43 -0.11 -2.96
C ILE A 296 -13.88 0.21 -3.33
N GLN A 297 -14.11 0.88 -4.47
CA GLN A 297 -15.46 1.14 -4.94
C GLN A 297 -16.19 -0.15 -5.29
N ALA A 298 -15.55 -1.02 -6.06
CA ALA A 298 -16.10 -2.33 -6.40
C ALA A 298 -16.37 -3.19 -5.15
N LEU A 299 -15.52 -3.08 -4.13
CA LEU A 299 -15.73 -3.75 -2.85
C LEU A 299 -16.93 -3.18 -2.09
N ALA A 300 -17.13 -1.85 -2.10
CA ALA A 300 -18.29 -1.21 -1.50
C ALA A 300 -19.60 -1.74 -2.14
N ASP A 301 -19.61 -1.84 -3.46
CA ASP A 301 -20.73 -2.37 -4.21
C ASP A 301 -20.96 -3.87 -3.91
N ALA A 302 -19.90 -4.66 -3.87
CA ALA A 302 -19.94 -6.08 -3.54
C ALA A 302 -20.44 -6.37 -2.13
N MET A 303 -20.07 -5.54 -1.14
CA MET A 303 -20.49 -5.70 0.26
C MET A 303 -22.00 -5.54 0.44
N ASN A 304 -22.68 -4.86 -0.47
CA ASN A 304 -24.13 -4.71 -0.48
C ASN A 304 -24.86 -5.85 -1.22
N GLY A 305 -24.12 -6.73 -1.90
CA GLY A 305 -24.67 -7.84 -2.68
C GLY A 305 -24.89 -9.13 -1.87
N ALA A 306 -25.66 -10.06 -2.43
CA ALA A 306 -25.95 -11.36 -1.81
C ALA A 306 -24.70 -12.26 -1.65
N ASP A 307 -23.72 -12.12 -2.53
CA ASP A 307 -22.49 -12.94 -2.61
C ASP A 307 -21.22 -12.10 -2.30
N SER A 308 -21.32 -11.27 -1.28
CA SER A 308 -20.33 -10.26 -0.97
C SER A 308 -18.90 -10.82 -0.71
N LEU A 309 -18.79 -11.96 -0.03
CA LEU A 309 -17.48 -12.57 0.23
C LEU A 309 -16.78 -13.03 -1.05
N LYS A 310 -17.53 -13.67 -1.95
CA LYS A 310 -17.00 -14.15 -3.24
C LYS A 310 -16.54 -12.97 -4.10
N ALA A 311 -17.37 -11.94 -4.21
CA ALA A 311 -17.03 -10.73 -4.95
C ALA A 311 -15.80 -10.00 -4.36
N ALA A 312 -15.71 -9.91 -3.02
CA ALA A 312 -14.54 -9.32 -2.36
C ALA A 312 -13.26 -10.13 -2.61
N LYS A 313 -13.33 -11.46 -2.56
CA LYS A 313 -12.18 -12.33 -2.88
C LYS A 313 -11.75 -12.19 -4.34
N GLU A 314 -12.68 -12.02 -5.29
CA GLU A 314 -12.33 -11.75 -6.68
C GLU A 314 -11.65 -10.40 -6.87
N ILE A 315 -12.13 -9.35 -6.21
CA ILE A 315 -11.55 -8.00 -6.26
C ILE A 315 -10.12 -8.01 -5.69
N PHE A 316 -9.91 -8.69 -4.57
CA PHE A 316 -8.62 -8.80 -3.91
C PHE A 316 -7.85 -10.07 -4.28
N ARG A 317 -8.21 -10.75 -5.37
CA ARG A 317 -7.56 -11.99 -5.81
C ARG A 317 -6.03 -11.89 -5.87
N ASP A 318 -5.54 -10.75 -6.34
CA ASP A 318 -4.12 -10.47 -6.48
C ASP A 318 -3.52 -9.77 -5.24
N TRP A 319 -4.32 -9.59 -4.17
CA TRP A 319 -4.06 -8.71 -3.02
C TRP A 319 -4.33 -9.38 -1.68
N PHE A 320 -3.98 -10.65 -1.51
CA PHE A 320 -4.16 -11.36 -0.23
C PHE A 320 -5.61 -11.74 0.09
N PRO A 321 -6.20 -12.66 -0.65
CA PRO A 321 -7.58 -13.11 -0.45
C PRO A 321 -7.87 -13.69 0.93
N GLU A 322 -6.85 -14.24 1.62
CA GLU A 322 -7.00 -14.79 2.98
C GLU A 322 -7.39 -13.70 3.99
N THR A 323 -6.76 -12.53 3.91
CA THR A 323 -7.10 -11.40 4.78
C THR A 323 -8.52 -10.91 4.56
N VAL A 324 -8.98 -10.94 3.31
CA VAL A 324 -10.37 -10.60 2.98
C VAL A 324 -11.33 -11.59 3.64
N GLU A 325 -10.99 -12.88 3.65
CA GLU A 325 -11.80 -13.90 4.33
C GLU A 325 -11.86 -13.68 5.84
N GLU A 326 -10.73 -13.43 6.49
CA GLU A 326 -10.69 -13.11 7.91
C GLU A 326 -11.54 -11.90 8.25
N LEU A 327 -11.46 -10.83 7.47
CA LEU A 327 -12.28 -9.64 7.65
C LEU A 327 -13.78 -9.93 7.50
N TYR A 328 -14.15 -10.81 6.57
CA TYR A 328 -15.54 -11.21 6.40
C TYR A 328 -16.08 -12.07 7.53
N LEU A 329 -15.24 -12.82 8.20
CA LEU A 329 -15.60 -13.60 9.38
C LEU A 329 -15.77 -12.75 10.63
N MET A 330 -15.25 -11.52 10.66
CA MET A 330 -15.44 -10.59 11.77
C MET A 330 -16.90 -10.11 11.86
N LYS A 331 -17.50 -10.16 13.05
CA LYS A 331 -18.92 -9.82 13.24
C LYS A 331 -19.29 -8.38 12.90
N ASN A 332 -18.39 -7.44 13.07
CA ASN A 332 -18.63 -5.99 12.91
C ASN A 332 -17.70 -5.36 11.86
N ARG A 333 -17.48 -6.05 10.74
CA ARG A 333 -16.66 -5.51 9.66
C ARG A 333 -17.26 -4.23 9.10
N SER A 334 -16.42 -3.25 8.87
CA SER A 334 -16.75 -2.03 8.16
C SER A 334 -15.93 -1.92 6.88
N LEU A 335 -16.39 -1.12 5.95
CA LEU A 335 -15.61 -0.83 4.74
C LEU A 335 -14.24 -0.21 5.09
N LYS A 336 -14.20 0.61 6.15
CA LYS A 336 -12.97 1.16 6.72
C LYS A 336 -12.00 0.05 7.13
N ASP A 337 -12.46 -0.99 7.82
CA ASP A 337 -11.61 -2.10 8.27
C ASP A 337 -11.04 -2.89 7.09
N VAL A 338 -11.85 -3.12 6.07
CA VAL A 338 -11.40 -3.77 4.82
C VAL A 338 -10.34 -2.93 4.11
N MET A 339 -10.55 -1.62 4.01
CA MET A 339 -9.56 -0.71 3.44
C MET A 339 -8.26 -0.72 4.24
N VAL A 340 -8.34 -0.59 5.55
CA VAL A 340 -7.15 -0.59 6.42
C VAL A 340 -6.36 -1.89 6.25
N ALA A 341 -7.03 -3.03 6.24
CA ALA A 341 -6.37 -4.32 6.04
C ALA A 341 -5.73 -4.44 4.65
N ALA A 342 -6.42 -3.98 3.61
CA ALA A 342 -5.87 -3.96 2.26
C ALA A 342 -4.62 -3.06 2.18
N TYR A 343 -4.64 -1.90 2.81
CA TYR A 343 -3.48 -1.01 2.92
C TYR A 343 -2.33 -1.65 3.68
N LEU A 344 -2.59 -2.29 4.83
CA LEU A 344 -1.59 -3.00 5.60
C LEU A 344 -0.90 -4.07 4.76
N ASN A 345 -1.68 -4.93 4.12
CA ASN A 345 -1.16 -6.04 3.32
C ASN A 345 -0.42 -5.57 2.07
N THR A 346 -0.95 -4.58 1.36
CA THR A 346 -0.30 -4.03 0.19
C THR A 346 0.99 -3.31 0.56
N ASN A 347 0.98 -2.57 1.65
CA ASN A 347 2.15 -1.90 2.16
C ASN A 347 3.26 -2.88 2.50
N MET A 348 2.93 -3.99 3.17
CA MET A 348 3.86 -5.09 3.45
C MET A 348 4.45 -5.69 2.18
N ALA A 349 3.60 -5.96 1.19
CA ALA A 349 4.00 -6.64 -0.03
C ALA A 349 4.84 -5.77 -0.98
N VAL A 350 4.57 -4.47 -1.02
CA VAL A 350 5.13 -3.57 -2.04
C VAL A 350 6.22 -2.67 -1.48
N SER A 351 6.00 -2.10 -0.31
CA SER A 351 6.86 -1.06 0.22
C SER A 351 7.97 -1.58 1.11
N GLY A 352 7.66 -2.53 1.99
CA GLY A 352 8.61 -3.08 2.95
C GLY A 352 9.25 -2.08 3.90
N LEU A 353 8.82 -0.85 3.92
CA LEU A 353 9.30 0.12 4.89
C LEU A 353 8.85 -0.26 6.29
N ASN A 354 9.72 -0.04 7.26
CA ASN A 354 9.34 -0.24 8.64
C ASN A 354 8.23 0.73 9.02
N TRP A 355 7.09 0.15 9.23
CA TRP A 355 5.94 0.88 9.62
C TRP A 355 5.56 0.64 11.06
N SER A 356 5.94 -0.52 11.60
CA SER A 356 5.42 -1.04 12.85
C SER A 356 4.77 0.04 13.69
N ALA A 357 3.51 -0.13 13.89
CA ALA A 357 2.57 0.70 14.58
C ALA A 357 3.23 1.61 15.61
N ARG A 358 3.43 2.82 15.22
CA ARG A 358 3.98 3.86 16.06
C ARG A 358 2.84 4.51 16.83
N ILE A 359 3.03 5.70 17.27
CA ILE A 359 2.03 6.45 18.00
C ILE A 359 0.86 6.80 17.08
N ALA A 360 -0.33 6.24 17.33
CA ALA A 360 -1.57 6.54 16.62
C ALA A 360 -1.45 6.54 15.07
N PRO A 361 -1.25 5.38 14.44
CA PRO A 361 -1.11 5.29 12.99
C PRO A 361 -2.35 5.78 12.26
N ALA A 362 -2.15 6.39 11.11
CA ALA A 362 -3.21 6.87 10.24
C ALA A 362 -3.05 6.29 8.84
N VAL A 363 -4.16 6.11 8.14
CA VAL A 363 -4.16 5.82 6.71
C VAL A 363 -3.95 7.14 5.96
N PHE A 364 -2.97 7.15 5.08
CA PHE A 364 -2.78 8.23 4.12
C PHE A 364 -3.49 7.85 2.82
N PHE A 365 -4.46 8.64 2.43
CA PHE A 365 -5.29 8.38 1.27
C PHE A 365 -5.22 9.57 0.31
N GLN A 366 -4.73 9.32 -0.90
CA GLN A 366 -4.79 10.22 -2.02
C GLN A 366 -5.60 9.55 -3.13
N PRO A 367 -6.84 9.93 -3.35
CA PRO A 367 -7.58 9.44 -4.50
C PRO A 367 -6.94 9.95 -5.78
N HIS A 368 -6.72 9.05 -6.72
CA HIS A 368 -6.30 9.42 -8.06
C HIS A 368 -7.55 9.96 -8.78
N PHE A 369 -7.51 11.18 -9.31
CA PHE A 369 -8.61 11.82 -10.05
C PHE A 369 -9.87 12.23 -9.28
N ASP A 370 -9.79 12.63 -8.03
CA ASP A 370 -10.87 13.43 -7.43
C ASP A 370 -10.91 14.83 -8.04
N ASN A 371 -11.07 14.88 -9.35
CA ASN A 371 -11.53 16.07 -10.03
C ASN A 371 -13.03 16.22 -9.75
N ILE A 372 -13.36 16.63 -8.55
CA ILE A 372 -14.71 17.01 -8.24
C ILE A 372 -14.98 18.31 -8.98
N ILE A 373 -15.58 18.14 -10.14
CA ILE A 373 -15.99 19.27 -10.99
C ILE A 373 -17.21 19.88 -10.34
N TYR A 374 -17.05 21.04 -9.70
CA TYR A 374 -18.19 21.83 -9.29
C TYR A 374 -18.85 22.42 -10.53
N MET A 375 -20.08 22.08 -10.74
CA MET A 375 -20.89 22.86 -11.66
C MET A 375 -21.31 24.13 -10.94
N LEU A 376 -21.01 25.29 -11.53
CA LEU A 376 -21.58 26.55 -11.10
C LEU A 376 -23.08 26.52 -11.41
N LEU A 377 -23.88 26.25 -10.41
CA LEU A 377 -25.33 26.36 -10.50
C LEU A 377 -25.76 27.71 -9.96
N THR A 378 -26.74 28.29 -10.62
CA THR A 378 -27.35 29.55 -10.20
C THR A 378 -28.70 29.24 -9.57
N ASP A 379 -28.95 29.73 -8.37
CA ASP A 379 -30.27 29.61 -7.76
C ASP A 379 -31.29 30.53 -8.42
N SER A 380 -32.55 30.43 -8.03
CA SER A 380 -33.65 31.25 -8.58
C SER A 380 -33.48 32.75 -8.31
N LYS A 381 -32.54 33.17 -7.46
CA LYS A 381 -32.22 34.56 -7.16
C LYS A 381 -30.97 35.05 -7.88
N GLY A 382 -30.39 34.21 -8.74
CA GLY A 382 -29.18 34.53 -9.48
C GLY A 382 -27.89 34.36 -8.66
N ASN A 383 -27.94 33.74 -7.46
CA ASN A 383 -26.71 33.42 -6.73
C ASN A 383 -26.10 32.14 -7.29
N THR A 384 -24.80 32.11 -7.35
CA THR A 384 -24.09 30.88 -7.71
C THR A 384 -24.07 29.92 -6.51
N VAL A 385 -24.69 28.78 -6.69
CA VAL A 385 -24.71 27.68 -5.73
C VAL A 385 -23.78 26.60 -6.24
N LEU A 386 -22.85 26.17 -5.41
CA LEU A 386 -22.06 24.96 -5.69
C LEU A 386 -22.90 23.75 -5.30
N ASP A 387 -23.05 22.81 -6.24
CA ASP A 387 -23.96 21.67 -6.08
C ASP A 387 -23.53 20.72 -4.95
N ALA A 388 -22.25 20.54 -4.76
CA ALA A 388 -21.71 19.89 -3.57
C ALA A 388 -20.25 20.32 -3.37
N PRO A 389 -19.85 20.82 -2.19
CA PRO A 389 -18.45 20.97 -1.85
C PRO A 389 -17.75 19.60 -1.87
N PRO A 390 -16.47 19.47 -2.25
CA PRO A 390 -15.72 18.22 -2.23
C PRO A 390 -15.86 17.50 -0.91
N LEU A 391 -15.78 18.25 0.17
CA LEU A 391 -15.84 17.73 1.52
C LEU A 391 -17.21 17.16 1.87
N GLU A 392 -18.29 17.70 1.32
CA GLU A 392 -19.62 17.12 1.52
C GLU A 392 -19.76 15.76 0.83
N MET A 393 -19.18 15.57 -0.34
CA MET A 393 -19.17 14.27 -1.01
C MET A 393 -18.38 13.23 -0.22
N LEU A 394 -17.30 13.63 0.45
CA LEU A 394 -16.55 12.76 1.34
C LEU A 394 -17.39 12.18 2.46
N HIS A 395 -18.18 13.03 3.09
CA HIS A 395 -19.03 12.57 4.20
C HIS A 395 -20.05 11.54 3.75
N GLN A 396 -20.38 11.51 2.47
CA GLN A 396 -21.37 10.59 1.91
C GLN A 396 -20.77 9.22 1.54
N THR A 397 -19.44 9.11 1.42
CA THR A 397 -18.83 7.82 1.11
C THR A 397 -18.76 6.93 2.35
N PRO A 398 -19.30 5.71 2.30
CA PRO A 398 -19.25 4.76 3.44
C PRO A 398 -17.84 4.49 3.94
N LEU A 399 -16.87 4.59 3.05
CA LEU A 399 -15.45 4.41 3.34
C LEU A 399 -14.96 5.41 4.39
N ILE A 400 -15.26 6.68 4.20
CA ILE A 400 -14.78 7.78 5.03
C ILE A 400 -15.57 7.88 6.32
N GLN A 401 -16.86 7.55 6.31
CA GLN A 401 -17.69 7.51 7.51
C GLN A 401 -17.16 6.56 8.59
N GLY A 402 -16.40 5.54 8.21
CA GLY A 402 -15.78 4.60 9.14
C GLY A 402 -14.63 5.17 9.96
N PHE A 403 -14.01 6.28 9.52
CA PHE A 403 -12.91 6.91 10.26
C PHE A 403 -13.43 7.93 11.26
N LYS A 404 -12.92 7.82 12.49
CA LYS A 404 -13.31 8.71 13.59
C LYS A 404 -12.66 10.09 13.48
N TYR A 405 -11.42 10.14 13.03
CA TYR A 405 -10.62 11.34 12.91
C TYR A 405 -10.17 11.51 11.47
N ILE A 406 -10.51 12.63 10.89
CA ILE A 406 -10.17 12.96 9.51
C ILE A 406 -9.53 14.34 9.50
N LYS A 407 -8.37 14.41 8.88
CA LYS A 407 -7.70 15.67 8.55
C LYS A 407 -7.46 15.70 7.05
N THR A 408 -7.69 16.84 6.42
CA THR A 408 -7.46 16.99 4.99
C THR A 408 -6.40 18.05 4.73
N PHE A 409 -5.57 17.83 3.75
CA PHE A 409 -4.75 18.88 3.19
C PHE A 409 -4.80 18.85 1.67
N THR A 410 -4.69 20.02 1.09
CA THR A 410 -4.82 20.23 -0.35
C THR A 410 -3.61 20.98 -0.86
N PRO A 411 -2.78 20.38 -1.74
CA PRO A 411 -1.71 21.10 -2.40
C PRO A 411 -2.24 22.20 -3.31
N LEU A 412 -1.62 23.34 -3.23
CA LEU A 412 -1.82 24.46 -4.15
C LEU A 412 -0.51 24.81 -4.82
N ARG A 413 -0.53 24.95 -6.10
CA ARG A 413 0.55 25.53 -6.91
C ARG A 413 0.04 26.76 -7.61
N ARG A 414 0.91 27.74 -7.90
CA ARG A 414 0.55 28.93 -8.66
C ARG A 414 -0.34 28.56 -9.85
N PHE A 415 -1.55 29.13 -9.92
CA PHE A 415 -2.59 28.66 -10.84
C PHE A 415 -2.16 28.73 -12.31
N THR A 416 -1.44 29.79 -12.72
CA THR A 416 -0.92 29.91 -14.08
C THR A 416 0.12 28.84 -14.42
N THR A 417 1.00 28.52 -13.48
CA THR A 417 2.01 27.46 -13.63
C THR A 417 1.36 26.08 -13.68
N SER A 418 0.42 25.82 -12.78
CA SER A 418 -0.31 24.56 -12.73
C SER A 418 -1.15 24.35 -13.98
N HIS A 419 -1.77 25.41 -14.54
CA HIS A 419 -2.48 25.33 -15.81
C HIS A 419 -1.56 24.92 -16.97
N ALA A 420 -0.45 25.62 -17.17
CA ALA A 420 0.48 25.31 -18.24
C ALA A 420 1.10 23.90 -18.11
N ALA A 421 1.38 23.47 -16.87
CA ALA A 421 1.84 22.11 -16.60
C ALA A 421 0.78 21.05 -16.95
N SER A 422 -0.50 21.34 -16.68
CA SER A 422 -1.62 20.44 -17.05
C SER A 422 -1.76 20.30 -18.56
N VAL A 423 -1.71 21.42 -19.30
CA VAL A 423 -1.77 21.38 -20.76
C VAL A 423 -0.61 20.55 -21.33
N LYS A 424 0.61 20.78 -20.83
CA LYS A 424 1.80 20.01 -21.23
C LYS A 424 1.61 18.52 -21.02
N PHE A 425 1.24 18.13 -19.80
CA PHE A 425 1.09 16.73 -19.44
C PHE A 425 0.02 16.04 -20.26
N MET A 426 -1.16 16.63 -20.40
CA MET A 426 -2.26 16.05 -21.17
C MET A 426 -1.88 15.86 -22.63
N TYR A 427 -1.13 16.81 -23.19
CA TYR A 427 -0.63 16.70 -24.57
C TYR A 427 0.39 15.56 -24.71
N GLU A 428 1.42 15.52 -23.85
CA GLU A 428 2.45 14.48 -23.88
C GLU A 428 1.85 13.10 -23.64
N PHE A 429 0.89 13.00 -22.72
CA PHE A 429 0.19 11.75 -22.43
C PHE A 429 -0.67 11.29 -23.63
N SER A 430 -1.32 12.22 -24.33
CA SER A 430 -2.07 11.91 -25.56
C SER A 430 -1.16 11.37 -26.65
N LEU A 431 0.03 11.93 -26.83
CA LEU A 431 1.02 11.43 -27.80
C LEU A 431 1.54 10.04 -27.41
N LEU A 432 1.78 9.78 -26.13
CA LEU A 432 2.17 8.46 -25.65
C LEU A 432 1.07 7.43 -25.93
N ARG A 433 -0.19 7.76 -25.64
CA ARG A 433 -1.34 6.87 -25.92
C ARG A 433 -1.53 6.62 -27.40
N GLN A 434 -1.33 7.63 -28.25
CA GLN A 434 -1.32 7.47 -29.69
C GLN A 434 -0.30 6.43 -30.15
N LYS A 435 0.92 6.51 -29.63
CA LYS A 435 1.97 5.53 -29.93
C LYS A 435 1.57 4.12 -29.51
N GLN A 436 1.03 3.96 -28.31
CA GLN A 436 0.57 2.66 -27.78
C GLN A 436 -0.53 2.05 -28.66
N VAL A 437 -1.51 2.86 -29.09
CA VAL A 437 -2.56 2.40 -30.01
C VAL A 437 -1.98 2.00 -31.37
N ALA A 438 -1.03 2.76 -31.91
CA ALA A 438 -0.33 2.42 -33.16
C ALA A 438 0.46 1.11 -33.05
N GLU A 439 0.93 0.75 -31.87
CA GLU A 439 1.59 -0.51 -31.53
C GLU A 439 0.59 -1.67 -31.28
N GLY A 440 -0.71 -1.42 -31.39
CA GLY A 440 -1.78 -2.42 -31.24
C GLY A 440 -2.25 -2.62 -29.79
N GLU A 441 -1.89 -1.74 -28.87
CA GLU A 441 -2.38 -1.79 -27.50
C GLU A 441 -3.82 -1.22 -27.42
N ASN A 442 -4.66 -1.87 -26.62
CA ASN A 442 -6.01 -1.38 -26.37
C ASN A 442 -5.98 -0.35 -25.22
N VAL A 443 -5.82 0.91 -25.55
CA VAL A 443 -5.74 2.02 -24.60
C VAL A 443 -6.75 3.12 -24.95
N THR A 444 -7.24 3.82 -23.93
CA THR A 444 -8.06 5.01 -24.13
C THR A 444 -7.17 6.20 -24.48
N VAL A 445 -7.47 6.88 -25.59
CA VAL A 445 -6.79 8.13 -25.97
C VAL A 445 -7.49 9.28 -25.23
N ASN A 446 -6.73 9.98 -24.40
CA ASN A 446 -7.20 11.17 -23.71
C ASN A 446 -6.95 12.41 -24.57
N VAL A 447 -7.89 13.33 -24.56
CA VAL A 447 -7.76 14.63 -25.22
C VAL A 447 -7.55 15.73 -24.18
N VAL A 448 -6.89 16.81 -24.57
CA VAL A 448 -6.79 17.99 -23.71
C VAL A 448 -8.19 18.58 -23.59
N SER A 449 -8.73 18.60 -22.37
CA SER A 449 -10.00 19.20 -22.03
C SER A 449 -9.87 20.72 -21.85
N ASP A 450 -10.96 21.37 -21.50
CA ASP A 450 -10.97 22.82 -21.24
C ASP A 450 -10.40 23.15 -19.83
N VAL A 451 -9.13 22.77 -19.62
CA VAL A 451 -8.44 22.90 -18.32
C VAL A 451 -8.38 24.33 -17.78
N ILE A 452 -8.50 25.35 -18.64
CA ILE A 452 -8.58 26.74 -18.16
C ILE A 452 -9.93 27.04 -17.51
N SER A 453 -11.03 26.53 -18.09
CA SER A 453 -12.35 26.63 -17.48
C SER A 453 -12.45 25.85 -16.18
N GLU A 454 -11.94 24.64 -16.15
CA GLU A 454 -11.91 23.82 -14.94
C GLU A 454 -11.16 24.54 -13.81
N ARG A 455 -10.03 25.18 -14.12
CA ARG A 455 -9.21 25.86 -13.13
C ARG A 455 -9.82 27.17 -12.62
N VAL A 456 -10.41 27.95 -13.50
CA VAL A 456 -10.94 29.28 -13.16
C VAL A 456 -12.33 29.20 -12.53
N PHE A 457 -13.19 28.33 -13.06
CA PHE A 457 -14.58 28.26 -12.64
C PHE A 457 -14.83 27.19 -11.57
N ASN A 458 -13.96 26.19 -11.46
CA ASN A 458 -13.98 25.25 -10.35
C ASN A 458 -13.34 25.90 -9.13
N ARG A 459 -14.16 26.34 -8.18
CA ARG A 459 -13.73 26.97 -6.94
C ARG A 459 -13.44 25.96 -5.83
N SER A 460 -12.80 24.84 -6.15
CA SER A 460 -12.53 23.74 -5.20
C SER A 460 -11.64 24.11 -4.00
N PHE A 461 -11.02 25.29 -4.03
CA PHE A 461 -10.37 25.91 -2.88
C PHE A 461 -11.33 26.64 -1.93
N MET A 462 -12.62 26.71 -2.25
CA MET A 462 -13.65 27.28 -1.38
C MET A 462 -14.33 26.14 -0.60
N ILE A 463 -14.59 26.38 0.66
CA ILE A 463 -15.17 25.42 1.58
C ILE A 463 -16.38 26.03 2.31
N ASP A 464 -17.37 25.20 2.56
CA ASP A 464 -18.51 25.58 3.39
C ASP A 464 -18.07 25.72 4.85
N PRO A 465 -18.24 26.92 5.47
CA PRO A 465 -17.88 27.10 6.88
C PRO A 465 -18.73 26.26 7.85
N GLU A 466 -19.87 25.73 7.41
CA GLU A 466 -20.73 24.82 8.18
C GLU A 466 -20.32 23.35 8.00
N ASP A 467 -19.43 23.05 7.07
CA ASP A 467 -18.91 21.67 6.91
C ASP A 467 -18.11 21.24 8.15
N ARG A 468 -18.35 20.02 8.60
CA ARG A 468 -17.67 19.47 9.78
C ARG A 468 -16.14 19.43 9.64
N LEU A 469 -15.63 19.30 8.41
CA LEU A 469 -14.20 19.28 8.12
C LEU A 469 -13.59 20.67 7.91
N TYR A 470 -14.37 21.75 8.01
CA TYR A 470 -13.84 23.10 7.78
C TYR A 470 -12.59 23.42 8.60
N LYS A 471 -12.59 23.05 9.89
CA LYS A 471 -11.44 23.25 10.80
C LYS A 471 -10.33 22.23 10.63
N ASP A 472 -10.65 21.11 10.02
CA ASP A 472 -9.75 19.99 9.81
C ASP A 472 -9.22 19.93 8.37
N SER A 473 -9.39 21.01 7.60
CA SER A 473 -8.96 21.18 6.22
C SER A 473 -7.98 22.33 6.09
N ILE A 474 -6.89 22.11 5.37
CA ILE A 474 -5.87 23.13 5.12
C ILE A 474 -5.32 23.03 3.71
N LEU A 475 -4.96 24.17 3.16
CA LEU A 475 -4.29 24.28 1.88
C LEU A 475 -2.79 24.49 2.10
N VAL A 476 -1.95 23.82 1.31
CA VAL A 476 -0.49 23.87 1.43
C VAL A 476 0.11 24.28 0.09
N ARG A 477 0.90 25.34 0.06
CA ARG A 477 1.58 25.75 -1.16
C ARG A 477 2.72 24.78 -1.51
N PHE A 478 2.72 24.31 -2.76
CA PHE A 478 3.77 23.47 -3.31
C PHE A 478 5.14 24.17 -3.24
N GLU A 479 5.15 25.46 -3.54
CA GLU A 479 6.34 26.30 -3.54
C GLU A 479 6.98 26.34 -2.15
N ASP A 480 6.18 26.54 -1.10
CA ASP A 480 6.69 26.55 0.29
C ASP A 480 7.23 25.18 0.70
N GLY A 481 6.59 24.09 0.26
CA GLY A 481 7.08 22.74 0.50
C GLY A 481 8.43 22.47 -0.15
N LYS A 482 8.69 23.06 -1.32
CA LYS A 482 9.95 22.91 -2.05
C LYS A 482 11.04 23.84 -1.53
N LEU A 483 10.70 25.10 -1.23
CA LEU A 483 11.67 26.13 -0.83
C LEU A 483 12.00 26.11 0.65
N ASN A 484 11.04 25.81 1.50
CA ASN A 484 11.16 25.78 2.95
C ASN A 484 10.63 24.46 3.53
N PRO A 485 11.21 23.30 3.14
CA PRO A 485 10.64 21.99 3.46
C PRO A 485 10.52 21.76 4.97
N LYS A 486 11.55 22.06 5.73
CA LYS A 486 11.54 21.85 7.18
C LYS A 486 10.46 22.69 7.87
N ALA A 487 10.36 23.96 7.53
CA ALA A 487 9.34 24.87 8.08
C ALA A 487 7.92 24.44 7.70
N THR A 488 7.72 24.08 6.45
CA THR A 488 6.42 23.68 5.91
C THR A 488 5.97 22.34 6.49
N PHE A 489 6.84 21.33 6.46
CA PHE A 489 6.47 19.99 6.93
C PHE A 489 6.40 19.86 8.45
N THR A 490 7.11 20.69 9.20
CA THR A 490 6.91 20.77 10.65
C THR A 490 5.51 21.32 10.96
N ALA A 491 5.10 22.40 10.29
CA ALA A 491 3.77 22.96 10.47
C ALA A 491 2.67 22.03 9.98
N LEU A 492 2.88 21.36 8.84
CA LEU A 492 1.90 20.41 8.29
C LEU A 492 1.74 19.19 9.18
N ALA A 493 2.84 18.62 9.67
CA ALA A 493 2.80 17.50 10.62
C ALA A 493 2.02 17.87 11.89
N ALA A 494 2.29 19.06 12.44
CA ALA A 494 1.55 19.56 13.60
C ALA A 494 0.04 19.70 13.31
N PHE A 495 -0.34 20.26 12.16
CA PHE A 495 -1.74 20.33 11.75
C PHE A 495 -2.39 18.95 11.63
N LEU A 496 -1.67 17.99 11.06
CA LEU A 496 -2.14 16.62 10.86
C LEU A 496 -2.08 15.75 12.13
N ASP A 497 -1.71 16.31 13.27
CA ASP A 497 -1.46 15.57 14.52
C ASP A 497 -0.46 14.43 14.37
N LEU A 498 0.59 14.66 13.57
CA LEU A 498 1.70 13.74 13.35
C LEU A 498 2.98 14.29 13.96
N PRO A 499 3.89 13.44 14.44
CA PRO A 499 5.23 13.89 14.75
C PRO A 499 5.96 14.28 13.45
N TYR A 500 6.66 15.42 13.47
CA TYR A 500 7.61 15.70 12.41
C TYR A 500 8.75 14.67 12.42
N THR A 501 9.13 14.16 11.25
CA THR A 501 10.27 13.25 11.08
C THR A 501 11.14 13.70 9.92
N GLU A 502 12.44 13.45 10.03
CA GLU A 502 13.41 13.82 8.97
C GLU A 502 13.13 13.09 7.63
N SER A 503 12.34 12.01 7.64
CA SER A 503 11.88 11.35 6.40
C SER A 503 11.06 12.28 5.50
N MET A 504 10.43 13.29 6.08
CA MET A 504 9.66 14.30 5.34
C MET A 504 10.53 15.29 4.54
N LEU A 505 11.85 15.17 4.61
CA LEU A 505 12.79 15.94 3.78
C LEU A 505 13.26 15.17 2.54
N TYR A 506 12.65 14.02 2.25
CA TYR A 506 13.02 13.15 1.16
C TYR A 506 11.77 12.66 0.42
N CYS A 507 11.88 12.50 -0.90
CA CYS A 507 10.88 11.81 -1.70
C CYS A 507 11.20 10.32 -1.75
N SER A 508 10.16 9.50 -1.62
CA SER A 508 10.24 8.06 -1.87
C SER A 508 8.92 7.56 -2.45
N GLU A 509 8.99 6.48 -3.20
CA GLU A 509 7.82 5.81 -3.75
C GLU A 509 7.85 4.33 -3.34
N GLY A 510 6.83 3.92 -2.59
CA GLY A 510 6.77 2.57 -2.03
C GLY A 510 7.96 2.26 -1.11
N GLY A 511 8.51 3.26 -0.44
CA GLY A 511 9.71 3.15 0.37
C GLY A 511 11.00 2.97 -0.41
N ARG A 512 10.95 3.07 -1.72
CA ARG A 512 12.12 3.05 -2.58
C ARG A 512 12.60 4.47 -2.83
N ARG A 513 13.90 4.59 -3.03
CA ARG A 513 14.44 5.83 -3.59
C ARG A 513 14.01 5.93 -5.05
N ASP A 514 13.72 7.15 -5.49
CA ASP A 514 13.80 7.48 -6.90
C ASP A 514 15.20 7.06 -7.41
N PRO A 515 15.34 6.49 -8.63
CA PRO A 515 16.63 6.10 -9.19
C PRO A 515 17.67 7.25 -9.25
N HIS A 516 17.26 8.46 -8.98
CA HIS A 516 18.18 9.59 -8.86
C HIS A 516 18.76 9.72 -7.44
N PRO A 517 20.05 10.07 -7.30
CA PRO A 517 20.66 10.20 -6.00
C PRO A 517 19.92 11.25 -5.16
N VAL A 518 19.31 10.80 -4.08
CA VAL A 518 18.55 11.67 -3.18
C VAL A 518 19.53 12.50 -2.37
N THR A 519 19.64 13.75 -2.72
CA THR A 519 20.23 14.77 -1.87
C THR A 519 19.21 15.19 -0.81
N LYS A 520 19.68 15.51 0.37
CA LYS A 520 18.83 16.14 1.38
C LYS A 520 18.24 17.42 0.81
N GLY A 521 16.93 17.57 0.87
CA GLY A 521 16.21 18.67 0.25
C GLY A 521 15.57 18.27 -1.10
N PHE A 522 14.93 19.21 -1.71
CA PHE A 522 14.17 19.01 -2.94
C PHE A 522 14.70 19.87 -4.09
N ASP A 523 14.57 19.35 -5.31
CA ASP A 523 14.78 20.19 -6.49
C ASP A 523 13.78 21.34 -6.50
N THR A 524 14.30 22.57 -6.48
CA THR A 524 13.51 23.81 -6.47
C THR A 524 13.20 24.34 -7.88
N ALA A 525 13.84 23.82 -8.92
CA ALA A 525 13.63 24.27 -10.30
C ALA A 525 12.16 24.24 -10.75
N PRO A 526 11.35 23.23 -10.35
CA PRO A 526 9.93 23.21 -10.68
C PRO A 526 9.12 24.40 -10.13
N VAL A 527 9.57 25.06 -9.07
CA VAL A 527 8.90 26.24 -8.50
C VAL A 527 8.91 27.41 -9.48
N TYR A 528 10.02 27.58 -10.17
CA TYR A 528 10.25 28.72 -11.08
C TYR A 528 9.95 28.40 -12.55
N LYS A 529 9.50 27.16 -12.82
CA LYS A 529 9.22 26.73 -14.19
C LYS A 529 7.91 27.32 -14.71
N THR A 530 7.96 28.08 -15.79
CA THR A 530 6.80 28.77 -16.37
C THR A 530 6.03 27.96 -17.41
N TYR A 531 6.65 26.95 -18.01
CA TYR A 531 6.07 26.15 -19.11
C TYR A 531 5.58 27.02 -20.27
N ASP A 532 6.46 27.91 -20.78
CA ASP A 532 6.09 29.01 -21.71
C ASP A 532 5.37 28.55 -22.99
N GLY A 533 5.70 27.41 -23.55
CA GLY A 533 5.02 26.88 -24.73
C GLY A 533 3.59 26.37 -24.50
N TYR A 534 3.09 26.33 -23.27
CA TYR A 534 1.82 25.68 -22.92
C TYR A 534 0.75 26.61 -22.33
N ALA A 535 1.01 27.88 -22.28
CA ALA A 535 0.02 28.94 -22.02
C ALA A 535 0.56 30.29 -22.52
N ASN A 536 -0.27 31.09 -23.12
CA ASN A 536 0.10 32.46 -23.56
C ASN A 536 -0.28 33.52 -22.50
N GLU A 537 0.08 34.78 -22.76
CA GLU A 537 -0.17 35.88 -21.84
C GLU A 537 -1.68 36.14 -21.62
N SER A 538 -2.52 36.01 -22.64
CA SER A 538 -3.98 36.21 -22.52
C SER A 538 -4.62 35.14 -21.62
N GLU A 539 -4.18 33.87 -21.74
CA GLU A 539 -4.63 32.76 -20.89
C GLU A 539 -4.19 32.97 -19.45
N ARG A 540 -2.94 33.41 -19.24
CA ARG A 540 -2.40 33.68 -17.90
C ARG A 540 -3.05 34.89 -17.25
N TYR A 541 -3.28 35.98 -18.02
CA TYR A 541 -4.02 37.17 -17.59
C TYR A 541 -5.44 36.81 -17.13
N PHE A 542 -6.13 36.01 -17.93
CA PHE A 542 -7.48 35.54 -17.62
C PHE A 542 -7.53 34.74 -16.29
N ILE A 543 -6.58 33.83 -16.07
CA ILE A 543 -6.47 33.07 -14.83
C ILE A 543 -6.24 34.00 -13.64
N GLU A 544 -5.28 34.91 -13.73
CA GLU A 544 -4.97 35.85 -12.64
C GLU A 544 -6.13 36.82 -12.36
N TYR A 545 -6.80 37.31 -13.38
CA TYR A 545 -7.95 38.19 -13.21
C TYR A 545 -9.12 37.51 -12.49
N PHE A 546 -9.53 36.35 -12.96
CA PHE A 546 -10.69 35.65 -12.38
C PHE A 546 -10.41 34.96 -11.05
N LEU A 547 -9.15 34.68 -10.73
CA LEU A 547 -8.69 34.14 -9.46
C LEU A 547 -7.97 35.17 -8.58
N ARG A 548 -8.09 36.48 -8.85
CA ARG A 548 -7.36 37.51 -8.13
C ARG A 548 -7.60 37.52 -6.62
N ASP A 549 -8.80 37.16 -6.20
CA ASP A 549 -9.13 36.97 -4.78
C ASP A 549 -8.35 35.81 -4.15
N ALA A 550 -8.20 34.70 -4.84
CA ALA A 550 -7.40 33.56 -4.41
C ALA A 550 -5.90 33.88 -4.44
N TYR A 551 -5.41 34.57 -5.48
CA TYR A 551 -4.03 35.04 -5.52
C TYR A 551 -3.68 35.90 -4.31
N ALA A 552 -4.52 36.90 -4.01
CA ALA A 552 -4.33 37.78 -2.86
C ALA A 552 -4.40 37.02 -1.52
N TYR A 553 -5.36 36.10 -1.38
CA TYR A 553 -5.55 35.34 -0.14
C TYR A 553 -4.39 34.36 0.12
N TYR A 554 -3.90 33.68 -0.93
CA TYR A 554 -2.83 32.70 -0.83
C TYR A 554 -1.42 33.29 -1.00
N GLY A 555 -1.30 34.62 -1.14
CA GLY A 555 -0.04 35.34 -1.15
C GLY A 555 0.78 35.14 -2.43
N TYR A 556 0.12 35.05 -3.58
CA TYR A 556 0.77 35.05 -4.88
C TYR A 556 0.76 36.45 -5.51
N ASP A 557 1.88 36.90 -6.05
CA ASP A 557 1.98 38.10 -6.84
C ASP A 557 1.34 37.93 -8.23
N PHE A 558 0.84 38.99 -8.79
CA PHE A 558 0.37 39.01 -10.19
C PHE A 558 1.55 39.25 -11.13
N HIS A 559 1.67 38.41 -12.15
CA HIS A 559 2.70 38.56 -13.17
C HIS A 559 2.11 39.06 -14.51
N TYR A 560 0.85 38.81 -14.74
CA TYR A 560 0.17 39.10 -16.03
C TYR A 560 -1.01 40.04 -15.83
N TYR A 561 -1.72 39.98 -14.72
CA TYR A 561 -2.81 40.90 -14.42
C TYR A 561 -2.28 42.26 -13.94
N ASP A 562 -2.60 43.29 -14.69
CA ASP A 562 -2.13 44.66 -14.49
C ASP A 562 -2.97 45.54 -13.53
N GLY A 563 -3.99 44.95 -12.89
CA GLY A 563 -4.91 45.65 -12.02
C GLY A 563 -6.04 46.35 -12.74
N ALA A 564 -6.04 46.38 -14.07
CA ALA A 564 -7.08 47.07 -14.84
C ALA A 564 -8.41 46.27 -14.83
N PRO A 565 -9.56 46.96 -14.82
CA PRO A 565 -10.85 46.30 -14.95
C PRO A 565 -10.98 45.64 -16.34
N VAL A 566 -11.68 44.54 -16.37
CA VAL A 566 -12.03 43.83 -17.61
C VAL A 566 -13.50 44.13 -17.89
N ASP A 567 -13.73 44.80 -19.00
CA ASP A 567 -15.07 44.98 -19.56
C ASP A 567 -15.40 43.89 -20.58
N GLU A 568 -16.54 43.98 -21.22
CA GLU A 568 -17.00 42.98 -22.18
C GLU A 568 -16.09 42.88 -23.42
N GLU A 569 -15.61 44.01 -23.94
CA GLU A 569 -14.73 44.04 -25.12
C GLU A 569 -13.38 43.41 -24.81
N LYS A 570 -12.79 43.74 -23.65
CA LYS A 570 -11.54 43.14 -23.19
C LYS A 570 -11.71 41.66 -22.93
N LEU A 571 -12.86 41.23 -22.35
CA LEU A 571 -13.16 39.82 -22.11
C LEU A 571 -13.20 39.00 -23.40
N GLU A 572 -13.95 39.50 -24.41
CA GLU A 572 -14.03 38.84 -25.71
C GLU A 572 -12.67 38.77 -26.41
N THR A 573 -11.89 39.84 -26.29
CA THR A 573 -10.52 39.90 -26.83
C THR A 573 -9.62 38.88 -26.16
N LEU A 574 -9.64 38.81 -24.82
CA LEU A 574 -8.85 37.82 -24.07
C LEU A 574 -9.16 36.38 -24.50
N ILE A 575 -10.45 36.02 -24.50
CA ILE A 575 -10.88 34.65 -24.84
C ILE A 575 -10.62 34.33 -26.32
N SER A 576 -10.72 35.29 -27.22
CA SER A 576 -10.38 35.10 -28.62
C SER A 576 -8.88 34.81 -28.83
N ASN A 577 -8.04 35.32 -27.93
CA ASN A 577 -6.59 35.08 -27.93
C ASN A 577 -6.13 33.82 -27.20
N PHE A 578 -7.02 32.92 -26.81
CA PHE A 578 -6.64 31.62 -26.22
C PHE A 578 -6.08 30.69 -27.31
N THR A 579 -4.98 31.12 -27.93
CA THR A 579 -4.40 30.41 -29.08
C THR A 579 -3.67 29.13 -28.67
N VAL A 580 -3.03 29.12 -27.51
CA VAL A 580 -2.21 27.99 -27.08
C VAL A 580 -3.07 26.83 -26.62
N ILE A 581 -4.00 27.06 -25.69
CA ILE A 581 -4.89 25.96 -25.24
C ILE A 581 -5.74 25.42 -26.40
N ASN A 582 -6.27 26.29 -27.26
CA ASN A 582 -7.06 25.87 -28.41
C ASN A 582 -6.21 25.09 -29.43
N HIS A 583 -4.92 25.44 -29.61
CA HIS A 583 -4.00 24.67 -30.43
C HIS A 583 -3.81 23.23 -29.91
N TYR A 584 -3.54 23.06 -28.62
CA TYR A 584 -3.37 21.72 -28.02
C TYR A 584 -4.67 20.92 -28.01
N ILE A 585 -5.82 21.53 -27.79
CA ILE A 585 -7.13 20.91 -27.93
C ILE A 585 -7.28 20.34 -29.34
N ARG A 586 -7.02 21.12 -30.38
CA ARG A 586 -7.09 20.66 -31.78
C ARG A 586 -6.12 19.51 -32.05
N LEU A 587 -4.88 19.63 -31.63
CA LEU A 587 -3.88 18.57 -31.83
C LEU A 587 -4.33 17.21 -31.21
N THR A 588 -4.76 17.25 -29.98
CA THR A 588 -5.16 16.01 -29.27
C THR A 588 -6.45 15.42 -29.83
N TRP A 589 -7.39 16.26 -30.25
CA TRP A 589 -8.60 15.78 -30.90
C TRP A 589 -8.34 15.17 -32.28
N ARG A 590 -7.43 15.75 -33.08
CA ARG A 590 -7.01 15.12 -34.34
C ARG A 590 -6.43 13.75 -34.12
N VAL A 591 -5.54 13.62 -33.14
CA VAL A 591 -5.00 12.32 -32.74
C VAL A 591 -6.12 11.35 -32.37
N PHE A 592 -7.08 11.79 -31.57
CA PHE A 592 -8.22 10.96 -31.17
C PHE A 592 -9.04 10.51 -32.38
N PHE A 593 -9.33 11.42 -33.32
CA PHE A 593 -10.11 11.11 -34.52
C PHE A 593 -9.40 10.18 -35.52
N GLU A 594 -8.08 10.06 -35.50
CA GLU A 594 -7.37 9.04 -36.30
C GLU A 594 -7.85 7.62 -36.00
N TYR A 595 -8.27 7.37 -34.76
CA TYR A 595 -8.71 6.06 -34.29
C TYR A 595 -10.25 5.89 -34.25
N MET A 596 -11.01 6.91 -34.64
CA MET A 596 -12.47 6.82 -34.71
C MET A 596 -12.92 6.35 -36.09
N ASP A 597 -13.59 5.22 -36.16
CA ASP A 597 -14.34 4.78 -37.32
C ASP A 597 -15.67 5.53 -37.39
N LEU A 598 -15.72 6.59 -38.19
CA LEU A 598 -16.99 7.24 -38.51
C LEU A 598 -17.74 6.41 -39.54
N LYS A 599 -19.03 6.17 -39.29
CA LYS A 599 -19.96 5.50 -40.19
C LYS A 599 -21.13 6.43 -40.50
N ARG A 600 -21.72 6.24 -41.66
CA ARG A 600 -22.99 6.89 -42.00
C ARG A 600 -24.12 6.34 -41.11
N ASP A 601 -25.23 7.03 -41.00
CA ASP A 601 -26.40 6.60 -40.21
C ASP A 601 -26.94 5.26 -40.66
N ASP A 602 -26.70 4.86 -41.91
CA ASP A 602 -27.05 3.55 -42.47
C ASP A 602 -25.98 2.45 -42.20
N GLY A 603 -24.94 2.78 -41.46
CA GLY A 603 -23.84 1.87 -41.09
C GLY A 603 -22.79 1.65 -42.19
N GLN A 604 -22.88 2.34 -43.33
CA GLN A 604 -21.91 2.24 -44.41
C GLN A 604 -20.63 3.03 -44.06
N PRO A 605 -19.44 2.58 -44.50
CA PRO A 605 -18.20 3.34 -44.32
C PRO A 605 -18.27 4.68 -45.09
N ILE A 606 -17.75 5.73 -44.46
CA ILE A 606 -17.58 7.04 -45.06
C ILE A 606 -16.26 7.07 -45.84
N SER A 607 -16.19 7.81 -46.93
CA SER A 607 -14.92 8.00 -47.66
C SER A 607 -13.87 8.67 -46.76
N PRO A 608 -12.57 8.44 -46.98
CA PRO A 608 -11.53 9.15 -46.20
C PRO A 608 -11.62 10.67 -46.24
N GLU A 609 -12.00 11.24 -47.40
CA GLU A 609 -12.19 12.69 -47.57
C GLU A 609 -13.39 13.20 -46.77
N GLU A 610 -14.56 12.57 -46.93
CA GLU A 610 -15.76 12.90 -46.17
C GLU A 610 -15.55 12.76 -44.67
N SER A 611 -14.82 11.67 -44.24
CA SER A 611 -14.48 11.46 -42.86
C SER A 611 -13.58 12.56 -42.32
N ALA A 612 -12.58 13.02 -43.08
CA ALA A 612 -11.69 14.08 -42.66
C ALA A 612 -12.43 15.44 -42.50
N GLU A 613 -13.34 15.75 -43.44
CA GLU A 613 -14.15 16.96 -43.40
C GLU A 613 -15.09 16.93 -42.17
N ALA A 614 -15.81 15.82 -41.95
CA ALA A 614 -16.71 15.66 -40.81
C ALA A 614 -15.97 15.77 -39.48
N LYS A 615 -14.79 15.17 -39.37
CA LYS A 615 -13.94 15.27 -38.18
C LYS A 615 -13.49 16.70 -37.86
N GLU A 616 -13.11 17.46 -38.90
CA GLU A 616 -12.70 18.87 -38.75
C GLU A 616 -13.91 19.75 -38.36
N GLU A 617 -15.10 19.53 -38.93
CA GLU A 617 -16.32 20.24 -38.55
C GLU A 617 -16.70 19.99 -37.09
N VAL A 618 -16.63 18.73 -36.62
CA VAL A 618 -16.86 18.39 -35.22
C VAL A 618 -15.85 19.09 -34.32
N LEU A 619 -14.58 19.10 -34.69
CA LEU A 619 -13.51 19.75 -33.94
C LEU A 619 -13.75 21.26 -33.80
N GLU A 620 -14.06 21.96 -34.91
CA GLU A 620 -14.32 23.39 -34.86
C GLU A 620 -15.60 23.71 -34.05
N THR A 621 -16.62 22.89 -34.15
CA THR A 621 -17.82 23.00 -33.32
C THR A 621 -17.50 22.84 -31.85
N TYR A 622 -16.62 21.90 -31.50
CA TYR A 622 -16.19 21.65 -30.14
C TYR A 622 -15.39 22.82 -29.56
N VAL A 623 -14.40 23.33 -30.30
CA VAL A 623 -13.61 24.49 -29.90
C VAL A 623 -14.48 25.74 -29.73
N LYS A 624 -15.46 25.94 -30.64
CA LYS A 624 -16.44 27.02 -30.53
C LYS A 624 -17.30 26.91 -29.27
N SER A 625 -17.75 25.70 -28.94
CA SER A 625 -18.54 25.45 -27.74
C SER A 625 -17.77 25.79 -26.46
N PHE A 626 -16.46 25.49 -26.40
CA PHE A 626 -15.62 25.94 -25.29
C PHE A 626 -15.51 27.45 -25.18
N ARG A 627 -15.36 28.16 -26.29
CA ARG A 627 -15.32 29.61 -26.29
C ARG A 627 -16.62 30.21 -25.74
N GLU A 628 -17.77 29.72 -26.19
CA GLU A 628 -19.08 30.16 -25.73
C GLU A 628 -19.30 29.89 -24.24
N LYS A 629 -18.88 28.70 -23.78
CA LYS A 629 -18.95 28.31 -22.37
C LYS A 629 -18.04 29.21 -21.50
N ARG A 630 -16.83 29.48 -21.94
CA ARG A 630 -15.89 30.37 -21.23
C ARG A 630 -16.47 31.79 -21.09
N LEU A 631 -17.04 32.37 -22.19
CA LEU A 631 -17.70 33.66 -22.17
C LEU A 631 -18.89 33.67 -21.21
N HIS A 632 -19.74 32.67 -21.27
CA HIS A 632 -20.90 32.55 -20.39
C HIS A 632 -20.49 32.51 -18.90
N HIS A 633 -19.55 31.66 -18.54
CA HIS A 633 -19.09 31.52 -17.14
C HIS A 633 -18.37 32.80 -16.67
N ALA A 634 -17.54 33.39 -17.52
CA ALA A 634 -16.85 34.64 -17.19
C ALA A 634 -17.83 35.80 -16.95
N ARG A 635 -18.84 35.99 -17.82
CA ARG A 635 -19.92 36.94 -17.63
C ARG A 635 -20.70 36.72 -16.34
N THR A 636 -20.96 35.45 -16.02
CA THR A 636 -21.62 35.07 -14.77
C THR A 636 -20.80 35.50 -13.56
N LEU A 637 -19.49 35.28 -13.55
CA LEU A 637 -18.62 35.75 -12.47
C LEU A 637 -18.54 37.27 -12.38
N MET A 638 -18.48 37.97 -13.53
CA MET A 638 -18.42 39.43 -13.59
C MET A 638 -19.72 40.08 -13.12
N SER A 639 -20.85 39.41 -13.19
CA SER A 639 -22.13 39.90 -12.67
C SER A 639 -22.19 40.00 -11.14
N GLY A 640 -21.12 39.60 -10.41
CA GLY A 640 -21.02 39.71 -8.96
C GLY A 640 -21.76 38.64 -8.21
N LEU A 641 -22.03 37.50 -8.82
CA LEU A 641 -22.63 36.35 -8.15
C LEU A 641 -21.76 35.85 -6.97
N ARG A 642 -22.41 35.46 -5.90
CA ARG A 642 -21.77 34.95 -4.69
C ARG A 642 -21.75 33.44 -4.71
N PHE A 643 -20.65 32.85 -4.24
CA PHE A 643 -20.59 31.42 -3.92
C PHE A 643 -21.21 31.21 -2.53
N ILE A 644 -22.30 30.50 -2.48
CA ILE A 644 -23.04 30.23 -1.26
C ILE A 644 -23.33 28.74 -1.10
N ASN A 645 -23.48 28.28 0.15
CA ASN A 645 -23.94 26.94 0.45
C ASN A 645 -25.47 26.82 0.27
N LYS A 646 -26.03 25.62 0.44
CA LYS A 646 -27.47 25.35 0.36
C LYS A 646 -28.34 26.17 1.33
N ASN A 647 -27.73 26.68 2.43
CA ASN A 647 -28.39 27.52 3.41
C ASN A 647 -28.24 29.04 3.11
N GLY A 648 -27.63 29.38 1.97
CA GLY A 648 -27.41 30.78 1.58
C GLY A 648 -26.22 31.46 2.27
N GLN A 649 -25.38 30.69 2.98
CA GLN A 649 -24.19 31.23 3.63
C GLN A 649 -23.02 31.32 2.63
N PRO A 650 -22.22 32.39 2.65
CA PRO A 650 -21.07 32.53 1.78
C PRO A 650 -20.03 31.43 2.05
N LEU A 651 -19.56 30.79 0.97
CA LEU A 651 -18.39 29.94 1.04
C LEU A 651 -17.16 30.76 1.40
N ARG A 652 -16.18 30.11 2.02
CA ARG A 652 -14.91 30.74 2.41
C ARG A 652 -13.75 30.06 1.72
N MET A 653 -12.66 30.78 1.53
CA MET A 653 -11.42 30.18 1.08
C MET A 653 -10.90 29.22 2.15
N MET A 654 -10.41 28.08 1.72
CA MET A 654 -9.79 27.11 2.62
C MET A 654 -8.59 27.76 3.32
N PRO A 655 -8.41 27.58 4.63
CA PRO A 655 -7.28 28.14 5.33
C PRO A 655 -5.95 27.67 4.73
N MET A 656 -4.96 28.56 4.65
CA MET A 656 -3.64 28.23 4.16
C MET A 656 -2.71 27.88 5.33
N LEU A 657 -1.93 26.82 5.17
CA LEU A 657 -0.85 26.48 6.08
C LEU A 657 0.20 27.60 6.09
N LYS A 658 0.58 28.01 7.26
CA LYS A 658 1.69 28.94 7.46
C LYS A 658 2.93 28.13 7.90
N PRO A 659 4.00 28.10 7.11
CA PRO A 659 5.25 27.49 7.52
C PRO A 659 5.76 28.08 8.84
N ASP A 660 6.49 27.29 9.63
CA ASP A 660 7.04 27.76 10.88
C ASP A 660 8.09 28.85 10.63
N PRO A 661 7.85 30.12 11.04
CA PRO A 661 8.74 31.23 10.72
C PRO A 661 10.13 31.10 11.34
N ALA A 662 10.27 30.32 12.40
CA ALA A 662 11.56 30.05 13.05
C ALA A 662 12.46 29.07 12.27
N LEU A 663 11.88 28.35 11.33
CA LEU A 663 12.55 27.32 10.54
C LEU A 663 12.68 27.69 9.04
N LEU A 664 12.33 28.91 8.66
CA LEU A 664 12.48 29.37 7.27
C LEU A 664 13.95 29.44 6.87
N GLU A 665 14.29 28.80 5.76
CA GLU A 665 15.63 28.83 5.16
C GLU A 665 15.75 29.90 4.08
N GLN A 666 14.64 30.31 3.48
CA GLN A 666 14.54 31.36 2.47
C GLN A 666 13.19 32.09 2.57
N PRO A 667 13.05 33.28 1.95
CA PRO A 667 11.76 33.96 1.89
C PRO A 667 10.65 33.07 1.35
N LEU A 668 9.44 33.30 1.83
CA LEU A 668 8.25 32.64 1.26
C LEU A 668 8.10 33.04 -0.20
N TYR A 669 7.56 32.12 -0.98
CA TYR A 669 7.24 32.38 -2.38
C TYR A 669 6.06 33.37 -2.49
N HIS A 670 6.15 34.30 -3.44
CA HIS A 670 5.13 35.32 -3.72
C HIS A 670 4.67 35.34 -5.17
#